data_9757d17cc7d7e91cfdd7130f074ecff6
#
_entry.id   9757d17cc7d7e91cfdd7130f074ecff6
#
_cell.length_a   1.000
_cell.length_b   1.000
_cell.length_c   1.000
_cell.angle_alpha   90.00
_cell.angle_beta   90.00
_cell.angle_gamma   90.00
#
_symmetry.space_group_name_H-M   'P 1'
#
loop_
_entity.id
_entity.type
_entity.pdbx_description
1 polymer ?
#
loop_
_entity_poly.entity_id
_entity_poly.type
_entity_poly.pdbx_seq_one_letter_code
_entity_poly.pdbx_strand_id
1 'polypeptide(L)'
;MSKRKKKKDDDVIKSDFEKFDYMKTVKNNINNVLKDKAILPIINDLVIRTNKIVIHSCNFIKLYCIYLYENDLEFPLIDKNFICDVFKVITKRKDNRGATPEKDYSDLLKNLYKFYNEHYITTIYDNEIIYYDKLSYILAYEAIDIEKNINNNIQEHFITHINQFVNYSFNLQEQKDEIKKIKDKELRKEKYKSLSFEFKKVKDDLVSLTDKLTSNEKYHNWIKEHKKYVIPNKTNFDKDSIYYDIHSNTKDYLKSFMYINIQLEKLNDKLLENTEDIDKIKQIKLFNVLPLRSNIIPKNICIDTCALISNFLGDESTSIHLKNYKKEDNQFKLWNRFFKLDNKIFKKNKYVFNYMIRTDGISVSILFIRLGNNGLPLTYNNPNNKQEENTKYIEKEIITDELRSKKIVCIDPGCSDLIYCGSKDENDKLQIFRYTQNQRRLETRTKKYNKIIEEVNNTTFINGKNIKEIESVLSNHNKRTCHYEKFKNYLIEKNKLNLLLFSHYEKTFFRKLKLNRYINTQKSESKMIKNFTKKFGEPNDIIIAMGDYDKGSNHMNGLEPTICKKFRKIFKNAGFRTYLVNEFRTSKLCNCCHNEIKPFMIRQCHKPNDIKVNKKITINGLLSHQEDKHKCEIIHNRDKNAVQNMLNIVKNIFTIGKRPDIFTRIHT
;
A
#
# COMPACT_ATOMS: atom_id res chain seq x y z
N MET A 1 -9.82 -39.11 29.80
CA MET A 1 -8.83 -38.08 29.32
C MET A 1 -8.97 -37.65 27.86
N SER A 2 -9.61 -38.42 26.97
CA SER A 2 -9.70 -38.09 25.53
C SER A 2 -10.73 -36.99 25.16
N LYS A 3 -11.87 -36.90 25.89
CA LYS A 3 -12.91 -35.91 25.60
C LYS A 3 -12.59 -34.46 25.94
N ARG A 4 -11.66 -34.23 26.91
CA ARG A 4 -11.22 -32.86 27.25
C ARG A 4 -10.18 -32.29 26.25
N LYS A 5 -9.37 -33.15 25.59
CA LYS A 5 -8.42 -32.71 24.56
C LYS A 5 -9.14 -32.30 23.26
N LYS A 6 -10.15 -33.10 22.83
CA LYS A 6 -10.91 -32.76 21.61
C LYS A 6 -11.68 -31.44 21.72
N LYS A 7 -12.27 -31.15 22.91
CA LYS A 7 -12.97 -29.89 23.12
C LYS A 7 -12.03 -28.67 23.12
N LYS A 8 -10.76 -28.85 23.58
CA LYS A 8 -9.77 -27.80 23.58
C LYS A 8 -9.23 -27.50 22.16
N ASP A 9 -9.10 -28.52 21.32
CA ASP A 9 -8.65 -28.36 19.93
C ASP A 9 -9.73 -27.75 19.03
N ASP A 10 -11.01 -28.11 19.24
CA ASP A 10 -12.14 -27.50 18.52
C ASP A 10 -12.35 -26.02 18.92
N ASP A 11 -12.16 -25.67 20.19
CA ASP A 11 -12.23 -24.29 20.67
C ASP A 11 -11.04 -23.45 20.19
N VAL A 12 -9.85 -24.04 20.05
CA VAL A 12 -8.66 -23.40 19.50
C VAL A 12 -8.82 -23.12 17.99
N ILE A 13 -9.37 -24.06 17.23
CA ILE A 13 -9.61 -23.88 15.79
C ILE A 13 -10.68 -22.79 15.55
N LYS A 14 -11.74 -22.75 16.35
CA LYS A 14 -12.76 -21.68 16.29
C LYS A 14 -12.20 -20.32 16.72
N SER A 15 -11.28 -20.27 17.70
CA SER A 15 -10.70 -19.02 18.18
C SER A 15 -9.76 -18.38 17.16
N ASP A 16 -9.05 -19.15 16.34
CA ASP A 16 -8.14 -18.62 15.34
C ASP A 16 -8.85 -17.99 14.13
N PHE A 17 -10.01 -18.53 13.72
CA PHE A 17 -10.86 -17.88 12.70
C PHE A 17 -11.55 -16.61 13.21
N GLU A 18 -11.73 -16.46 14.50
CA GLU A 18 -12.43 -15.33 15.12
C GLU A 18 -11.52 -14.16 15.52
N LYS A 19 -10.22 -14.36 15.65
CA LYS A 19 -9.25 -13.35 16.18
C LYS A 19 -9.06 -12.11 15.31
N PHE A 20 -9.32 -12.15 14.00
CA PHE A 20 -8.96 -11.08 13.07
C PHE A 20 -10.09 -10.13 12.66
N ASP A 21 -11.29 -10.35 13.13
CA ASP A 21 -12.47 -9.58 12.71
C ASP A 21 -13.08 -8.75 13.86
N TYR A 22 -12.22 -8.22 14.75
CA TYR A 22 -12.68 -7.42 15.90
C TYR A 22 -13.24 -6.04 15.49
N MET A 23 -12.88 -5.55 14.31
CA MET A 23 -13.39 -4.29 13.77
C MET A 23 -13.92 -4.46 12.34
N LYS A 24 -15.07 -3.87 12.07
CA LYS A 24 -15.66 -3.78 10.71
C LYS A 24 -15.99 -2.34 10.35
N THR A 25 -15.84 -2.01 9.08
CA THR A 25 -16.20 -0.71 8.55
C THR A 25 -17.27 -0.86 7.48
N VAL A 26 -18.37 -0.11 7.61
CA VAL A 26 -19.42 0.00 6.59
C VAL A 26 -19.35 1.38 5.95
N LYS A 27 -19.20 1.44 4.63
CA LYS A 27 -19.12 2.69 3.89
C LYS A 27 -20.40 2.97 3.12
N ASN A 28 -20.91 4.22 3.22
CA ASN A 28 -22.12 4.68 2.57
C ASN A 28 -22.01 6.14 2.13
N ASN A 29 -23.05 6.65 1.47
CA ASN A 29 -23.23 8.08 1.26
C ASN A 29 -23.62 8.74 2.60
N ILE A 30 -22.99 9.87 2.92
CA ILE A 30 -23.24 10.58 4.19
C ILE A 30 -24.71 11.01 4.33
N ASN A 31 -25.36 11.42 3.25
CA ASN A 31 -26.78 11.83 3.27
C ASN A 31 -27.74 10.74 3.72
N ASN A 32 -27.37 9.46 3.57
CA ASN A 32 -28.21 8.34 4.01
C ASN A 32 -28.20 8.14 5.52
N VAL A 33 -27.17 8.64 6.20
CA VAL A 33 -26.95 8.43 7.63
C VAL A 33 -27.21 9.68 8.47
N LEU A 34 -27.18 10.88 7.87
CA LEU A 34 -27.47 12.12 8.56
C LEU A 34 -28.97 12.24 8.86
N LYS A 35 -29.28 12.57 10.13
CA LYS A 35 -30.61 12.97 10.60
C LYS A 35 -30.74 14.49 10.42
N ASP A 36 -29.77 15.22 10.92
CA ASP A 36 -29.66 16.66 10.72
C ASP A 36 -28.72 16.97 9.54
N LYS A 37 -29.27 17.52 8.47
CA LYS A 37 -28.50 17.90 7.28
C LYS A 37 -27.81 19.27 7.40
N ALA A 38 -28.16 20.07 8.41
CA ALA A 38 -27.58 21.39 8.63
C ALA A 38 -26.09 21.29 8.99
N ILE A 39 -25.62 20.13 9.52
CA ILE A 39 -24.22 19.91 9.83
C ILE A 39 -23.34 19.58 8.61
N LEU A 40 -23.92 19.33 7.44
CA LEU A 40 -23.14 18.93 6.26
C LEU A 40 -22.16 20.02 5.75
N PRO A 41 -22.52 21.31 5.70
CA PRO A 41 -21.57 22.38 5.41
C PRO A 41 -20.42 22.45 6.42
N ILE A 42 -20.72 22.27 7.72
CA ILE A 42 -19.70 22.23 8.77
C ILE A 42 -18.72 21.07 8.53
N ILE A 43 -19.23 19.86 8.26
CA ILE A 43 -18.40 18.70 7.94
C ILE A 43 -17.51 18.99 6.72
N ASN A 44 -18.04 19.62 5.66
CA ASN A 44 -17.25 19.95 4.47
C ASN A 44 -16.13 20.94 4.79
N ASP A 45 -16.40 21.99 5.59
CA ASP A 45 -15.37 22.93 6.03
C ASP A 45 -14.28 22.24 6.85
N LEU A 46 -14.65 21.41 7.83
CA LEU A 46 -13.70 20.63 8.64
C LEU A 46 -12.83 19.73 7.74
N VAL A 47 -13.42 19.06 6.75
CA VAL A 47 -12.71 18.22 5.80
C VAL A 47 -11.69 19.04 5.00
N ILE A 48 -12.08 20.18 4.45
CA ILE A 48 -11.22 21.02 3.62
C ILE A 48 -10.06 21.56 4.45
N ARG A 49 -10.35 22.21 5.60
CA ARG A 49 -9.31 22.80 6.45
C ARG A 49 -8.32 21.77 6.97
N THR A 50 -8.79 20.64 7.49
CA THR A 50 -7.92 19.55 7.95
C THR A 50 -6.99 19.05 6.82
N ASN A 51 -7.52 18.89 5.61
CA ASN A 51 -6.72 18.42 4.49
C ASN A 51 -5.64 19.42 4.05
N LYS A 52 -5.92 20.73 4.10
CA LYS A 52 -4.91 21.78 3.86
C LYS A 52 -3.81 21.74 4.93
N ILE A 53 -4.19 21.67 6.21
CA ILE A 53 -3.23 21.56 7.33
C ILE A 53 -2.31 20.35 7.13
N VAL A 54 -2.85 19.19 6.80
CA VAL A 54 -2.07 17.95 6.58
C VAL A 54 -1.09 18.10 5.40
N ILE A 55 -1.48 18.77 4.32
CA ILE A 55 -0.59 19.02 3.17
C ILE A 55 0.59 19.89 3.61
N HIS A 56 0.32 21.04 4.26
CA HIS A 56 1.36 21.94 4.73
C HIS A 56 2.25 21.30 5.79
N SER A 57 1.69 20.51 6.71
CA SER A 57 2.46 19.80 7.72
C SER A 57 3.45 18.80 7.14
N CYS A 58 3.03 18.00 6.17
CA CYS A 58 3.95 17.08 5.50
C CYS A 58 5.08 17.81 4.78
N ASN A 59 4.78 18.96 4.15
CA ASN A 59 5.76 19.80 3.48
C ASN A 59 6.73 20.41 4.48
N PHE A 60 6.21 20.99 5.58
CA PHE A 60 6.98 21.57 6.66
C PHE A 60 7.93 20.55 7.30
N ILE A 61 7.41 19.39 7.73
CA ILE A 61 8.21 18.32 8.34
C ILE A 61 9.37 17.93 7.43
N LYS A 62 9.11 17.75 6.13
CA LYS A 62 10.17 17.38 5.20
C LYS A 62 11.20 18.48 5.04
N LEU A 63 10.80 19.74 4.87
CA LEU A 63 11.75 20.86 4.74
C LEU A 63 12.59 21.01 6.00
N TYR A 64 11.96 20.90 7.18
CA TYR A 64 12.64 20.97 8.47
C TYR A 64 13.67 19.87 8.65
N CYS A 65 13.32 18.62 8.33
CA CYS A 65 14.30 17.51 8.38
C CYS A 65 15.46 17.69 7.40
N ILE A 66 15.21 18.23 6.20
CA ILE A 66 16.29 18.55 5.24
C ILE A 66 17.20 19.63 5.81
N TYR A 67 16.62 20.68 6.38
CA TYR A 67 17.37 21.75 7.03
C TYR A 67 18.27 21.23 8.16
N LEU A 68 17.71 20.40 9.06
CA LEU A 68 18.47 19.78 10.14
C LEU A 68 19.60 18.91 9.61
N TYR A 69 19.35 18.17 8.54
CA TYR A 69 20.34 17.28 7.94
C TYR A 69 21.51 18.08 7.32
N GLU A 70 21.23 19.13 6.54
CA GLU A 70 22.27 19.93 5.87
C GLU A 70 23.11 20.77 6.87
N ASN A 71 22.53 21.11 8.03
CA ASN A 71 23.24 21.85 9.08
C ASN A 71 23.83 20.94 10.17
N ASP A 72 23.81 19.61 9.95
CA ASP A 72 24.26 18.58 10.90
C ASP A 72 23.67 18.73 12.33
N LEU A 73 22.40 19.15 12.40
CA LEU A 73 21.66 19.30 13.63
C LEU A 73 20.98 17.96 14.03
N GLU A 74 20.69 17.84 15.32
CA GLU A 74 20.01 16.66 15.85
C GLU A 74 18.54 16.61 15.43
N PHE A 75 18.06 15.41 15.07
CA PHE A 75 16.66 15.22 14.69
C PHE A 75 15.79 15.03 15.92
N PRO A 76 14.69 15.77 16.05
CA PRO A 76 13.72 15.51 17.10
C PRO A 76 13.03 14.18 16.87
N LEU A 77 12.46 13.63 17.94
CA LEU A 77 11.61 12.44 17.82
C LEU A 77 10.32 12.78 17.05
N ILE A 78 10.21 12.33 15.81
CA ILE A 78 9.04 12.57 14.95
C ILE A 78 7.91 11.63 15.37
N ASP A 79 7.24 11.95 16.46
CA ASP A 79 6.09 11.26 16.99
C ASP A 79 4.79 12.07 16.80
N LYS A 80 3.70 11.55 17.34
CA LYS A 80 2.40 12.22 17.34
C LYS A 80 2.47 13.62 17.96
N ASN A 81 3.23 13.81 19.04
CA ASN A 81 3.30 15.09 19.76
C ASN A 81 4.04 16.14 18.93
N PHE A 82 5.18 15.77 18.37
CA PHE A 82 5.90 16.59 17.39
C PHE A 82 5.00 17.06 16.25
N ILE A 83 4.22 16.13 15.66
CA ILE A 83 3.32 16.46 14.55
C ILE A 83 2.19 17.39 15.00
N CYS A 84 1.66 17.21 16.22
CA CYS A 84 0.69 18.14 16.79
C CYS A 84 1.27 19.54 17.01
N ASP A 85 2.55 19.65 17.39
CA ASP A 85 3.23 20.92 17.52
C ASP A 85 3.45 21.60 16.16
N VAL A 86 3.78 20.83 15.13
CA VAL A 86 3.82 21.32 13.74
C VAL A 86 2.45 21.88 13.33
N PHE A 87 1.33 21.23 13.65
CA PHE A 87 -0.01 21.77 13.37
C PHE A 87 -0.25 23.14 14.03
N LYS A 88 0.20 23.33 15.29
CA LYS A 88 0.08 24.62 16.00
C LYS A 88 0.89 25.72 15.32
N VAL A 89 2.11 25.38 14.86
CA VAL A 89 3.05 26.34 14.26
C VAL A 89 2.56 26.84 12.90
N ILE A 90 2.05 25.95 12.05
CA ILE A 90 1.63 26.31 10.68
C ILE A 90 0.21 26.88 10.58
N THR A 91 -0.52 26.99 11.70
CA THR A 91 -1.91 27.43 11.71
C THR A 91 -2.13 28.64 12.62
N LYS A 92 -3.19 29.39 12.37
CA LYS A 92 -3.64 30.52 13.22
C LYS A 92 -5.00 30.21 13.81
N ARG A 93 -5.35 30.95 14.90
CA ARG A 93 -6.71 30.97 15.48
C ARG A 93 -7.39 32.28 15.12
N LYS A 94 -8.69 32.21 14.83
CA LYS A 94 -9.50 33.40 14.50
C LYS A 94 -9.62 34.39 15.67
N ASP A 95 -9.63 33.87 16.90
CA ASP A 95 -9.83 34.64 18.13
C ASP A 95 -8.54 35.20 18.75
N ASN A 96 -7.41 35.08 18.04
CA ASN A 96 -6.07 35.40 18.52
C ASN A 96 -5.70 34.74 19.88
N ARG A 97 -6.54 33.85 20.40
CA ARG A 97 -6.26 33.00 21.57
C ARG A 97 -5.42 31.83 21.12
N GLY A 98 -4.31 32.10 20.51
CA GLY A 98 -3.27 31.12 20.23
C GLY A 98 -2.26 31.20 21.34
N ALA A 99 -1.64 30.06 21.63
CA ALA A 99 -0.43 30.09 22.39
C ALA A 99 0.51 31.12 21.75
N THR A 100 0.78 32.19 22.45
CA THR A 100 1.83 33.12 22.07
C THR A 100 3.17 32.49 22.39
N PRO A 101 4.20 32.62 21.53
CA PRO A 101 5.52 32.02 21.76
C PRO A 101 6.22 32.40 23.08
N GLU A 102 5.67 33.30 23.84
CA GLU A 102 6.31 33.98 24.99
C GLU A 102 6.07 33.31 26.35
N LYS A 103 5.20 32.31 26.46
CA LYS A 103 4.92 31.63 27.73
C LYS A 103 5.15 30.13 27.65
N ASP A 104 6.14 29.65 28.41
CA ASP A 104 6.39 28.24 28.78
C ASP A 104 6.32 27.19 27.65
N TYR A 105 6.90 27.49 26.49
CA TYR A 105 7.04 26.49 25.43
C TYR A 105 8.31 25.64 25.59
N SER A 106 8.17 24.37 25.24
CA SER A 106 9.34 23.51 25.06
C SER A 106 10.30 24.12 24.01
N ASP A 107 11.59 23.91 24.19
CA ASP A 107 12.60 24.40 23.24
C ASP A 107 12.34 23.88 21.83
N LEU A 108 11.78 22.68 21.69
CA LEU A 108 11.33 22.14 20.40
C LEU A 108 10.31 23.06 19.72
N LEU A 109 9.29 23.50 20.44
CA LEU A 109 8.25 24.35 19.86
C LEU A 109 8.81 25.73 19.46
N LYS A 110 9.71 26.29 20.25
CA LYS A 110 10.43 27.55 19.91
C LYS A 110 11.24 27.38 18.62
N ASN A 111 11.98 26.29 18.49
CA ASN A 111 12.75 25.97 17.27
C ASN A 111 11.86 25.79 16.04
N LEU A 112 10.70 25.15 16.19
CA LEU A 112 9.73 25.01 15.12
C LEU A 112 9.14 26.36 14.67
N TYR A 113 8.80 27.26 15.60
CA TYR A 113 8.34 28.61 15.28
C TYR A 113 9.43 29.46 14.62
N LYS A 114 10.67 29.38 15.11
CA LYS A 114 11.82 30.05 14.48
C LYS A 114 11.97 29.59 13.05
N PHE A 115 12.01 28.26 12.82
CA PHE A 115 12.13 27.69 11.48
C PHE A 115 10.94 28.09 10.57
N TYR A 116 9.72 28.12 11.12
CA TYR A 116 8.54 28.57 10.37
C TYR A 116 8.72 30.01 9.87
N ASN A 117 9.08 30.92 10.74
CA ASN A 117 9.19 32.35 10.43
C ASN A 117 10.37 32.68 9.51
N GLU A 118 11.49 31.99 9.67
CA GLU A 118 12.70 32.24 8.87
C GLU A 118 12.71 31.51 7.52
N HIS A 119 12.13 30.32 7.45
CA HIS A 119 12.30 29.45 6.31
C HIS A 119 10.99 29.06 5.62
N TYR A 120 9.98 28.61 6.37
CA TYR A 120 8.77 28.02 5.78
C TYR A 120 7.78 29.08 5.28
N ILE A 121 7.60 30.19 6.01
CA ILE A 121 6.68 31.26 5.63
C ILE A 121 7.01 31.84 4.26
N THR A 122 8.31 31.88 3.89
CA THR A 122 8.76 32.34 2.58
C THR A 122 8.33 31.46 1.41
N THR A 123 7.85 30.24 1.71
CA THR A 123 7.30 29.32 0.70
C THR A 123 5.77 29.46 0.55
N ILE A 124 5.10 30.17 1.45
CA ILE A 124 3.65 30.39 1.41
C ILE A 124 3.34 31.54 0.47
N TYR A 125 2.43 31.29 -0.48
CA TYR A 125 2.03 32.29 -1.46
C TYR A 125 0.79 33.05 -0.95
N ASP A 126 0.76 34.37 -1.20
CA ASP A 126 -0.38 35.27 -0.95
C ASP A 126 -0.91 35.24 0.51
N ASN A 127 -0.01 35.09 1.49
CA ASN A 127 -0.33 35.05 2.92
C ASN A 127 -1.52 34.12 3.27
N GLU A 128 -1.61 32.96 2.60
CA GLU A 128 -2.65 31.97 2.90
C GLU A 128 -2.69 31.64 4.40
N ILE A 129 -3.80 31.96 5.05
CA ILE A 129 -4.01 31.70 6.48
C ILE A 129 -4.91 30.49 6.63
N ILE A 130 -4.41 29.49 7.34
CA ILE A 130 -5.18 28.28 7.66
C ILE A 130 -5.55 28.32 9.14
N TYR A 131 -6.85 28.19 9.44
CA TYR A 131 -7.35 28.27 10.80
C TYR A 131 -7.48 26.91 11.46
N TYR A 132 -6.95 26.83 12.69
CA TYR A 132 -6.95 25.62 13.52
C TYR A 132 -8.30 25.33 14.19
N ASP A 133 -9.10 26.37 14.45
CA ASP A 133 -10.30 26.38 15.29
C ASP A 133 -11.12 25.08 15.27
N LYS A 134 -11.37 24.53 16.45
CA LYS A 134 -12.18 23.31 16.70
C LYS A 134 -11.66 22.03 16.03
N LEU A 135 -10.42 22.03 15.46
CA LEU A 135 -9.84 20.87 14.76
C LEU A 135 -8.98 19.95 15.65
N SER A 136 -8.70 20.30 16.91
CA SER A 136 -7.74 19.57 17.76
C SER A 136 -7.97 18.06 17.83
N TYR A 137 -9.22 17.63 18.05
CA TYR A 137 -9.55 16.20 18.12
C TYR A 137 -9.40 15.49 16.77
N ILE A 138 -9.73 16.18 15.67
CA ILE A 138 -9.60 15.64 14.32
C ILE A 138 -8.12 15.51 13.93
N LEU A 139 -7.33 16.56 14.19
CA LEU A 139 -5.91 16.60 13.87
C LEU A 139 -5.09 15.59 14.70
N ALA A 140 -5.53 15.24 15.90
CA ALA A 140 -4.89 14.17 16.67
C ALA A 140 -4.90 12.82 15.94
N TYR A 141 -5.94 12.50 15.18
CA TYR A 141 -5.99 11.30 14.33
C TYR A 141 -5.11 11.43 13.09
N GLU A 142 -5.06 12.63 12.48
CA GLU A 142 -4.18 12.89 11.35
C GLU A 142 -2.69 12.79 11.74
N ALA A 143 -2.33 13.26 12.96
CA ALA A 143 -0.97 13.10 13.49
C ALA A 143 -0.56 11.62 13.59
N ILE A 144 -1.44 10.77 14.14
CA ILE A 144 -1.22 9.32 14.20
C ILE A 144 -1.08 8.71 12.79
N ASP A 145 -1.91 9.15 11.84
CA ASP A 145 -1.84 8.64 10.47
C ASP A 145 -0.55 9.11 9.75
N ILE A 146 -0.07 10.34 9.99
CA ILE A 146 1.21 10.85 9.45
C ILE A 146 2.38 10.06 10.05
N GLU A 147 2.44 9.89 11.38
CA GLU A 147 3.48 9.12 12.06
C GLU A 147 3.55 7.68 11.52
N LYS A 148 2.41 7.00 11.43
CA LYS A 148 2.34 5.65 10.86
C LYS A 148 2.81 5.59 9.41
N ASN A 149 2.49 6.60 8.60
CA ASN A 149 2.94 6.65 7.22
C ASN A 149 4.47 6.80 7.11
N ILE A 150 5.08 7.61 7.98
CA ILE A 150 6.54 7.77 8.06
C ILE A 150 7.18 6.44 8.46
N ASN A 151 6.71 5.83 9.55
CA ASN A 151 7.24 4.57 10.04
C ASN A 151 7.11 3.45 9.00
N ASN A 152 5.92 3.26 8.43
CA ASN A 152 5.71 2.24 7.40
C ASN A 152 6.59 2.47 6.16
N ASN A 153 6.79 3.73 5.76
CA ASN A 153 7.64 4.05 4.60
C ASN A 153 9.09 3.60 4.82
N ILE A 154 9.64 3.84 6.01
CA ILE A 154 11.00 3.43 6.36
C ILE A 154 11.08 1.89 6.46
N GLN A 155 10.19 1.25 7.25
CA GLN A 155 10.17 -0.19 7.46
C GLN A 155 10.08 -1.01 6.16
N GLU A 156 9.23 -0.57 5.23
CA GLU A 156 8.98 -1.31 3.98
C GLU A 156 10.06 -1.06 2.91
N HIS A 157 10.75 0.07 2.97
CA HIS A 157 11.54 0.51 1.84
C HIS A 157 13.03 0.71 2.11
N PHE A 158 13.47 0.85 3.35
CA PHE A 158 14.87 1.16 3.69
C PHE A 158 15.85 0.15 3.07
N ILE A 159 15.68 -1.13 3.34
CA ILE A 159 16.55 -2.19 2.78
C ILE A 159 16.49 -2.23 1.24
N THR A 160 15.31 -1.98 0.67
CA THR A 160 15.16 -1.92 -0.80
C THR A 160 15.98 -0.79 -1.41
N HIS A 161 16.05 0.37 -0.74
CA HIS A 161 16.80 1.52 -1.22
C HIS A 161 18.30 1.39 -0.95
N ILE A 162 18.73 0.71 0.11
CA ILE A 162 20.13 0.26 0.26
C ILE A 162 20.53 -0.59 -0.95
N ASN A 163 19.72 -1.60 -1.30
CA ASN A 163 19.98 -2.43 -2.47
C ASN A 163 20.06 -1.62 -3.78
N GLN A 164 19.20 -0.61 -3.92
CA GLN A 164 19.21 0.30 -5.04
C GLN A 164 20.50 1.14 -5.07
N PHE A 165 20.90 1.69 -3.92
CA PHE A 165 22.13 2.48 -3.78
C PHE A 165 23.37 1.70 -4.22
N VAL A 166 23.56 0.48 -3.68
CA VAL A 166 24.67 -0.40 -4.09
C VAL A 166 24.62 -0.70 -5.60
N ASN A 167 23.42 -1.01 -6.14
CA ASN A 167 23.28 -1.35 -7.55
C ASN A 167 23.68 -0.21 -8.50
N TYR A 168 23.35 1.04 -8.14
CA TYR A 168 23.69 2.21 -8.96
C TYR A 168 25.12 2.67 -8.74
N SER A 169 25.66 2.62 -7.51
CA SER A 169 27.04 2.98 -7.22
C SER A 169 28.06 2.16 -8.03
N PHE A 170 27.69 0.92 -8.37
CA PHE A 170 28.56 0.00 -9.11
C PHE A 170 28.03 -0.37 -10.50
N ASN A 171 27.11 0.38 -11.06
CA ASN A 171 26.53 0.14 -12.39
C ASN A 171 26.15 -1.32 -12.66
N LEU A 172 25.53 -1.98 -11.65
CA LEU A 172 25.22 -3.41 -11.71
C LEU A 172 24.39 -3.79 -12.94
N GLN A 173 23.54 -2.88 -13.45
CA GLN A 173 22.74 -3.15 -14.64
C GLN A 173 23.61 -3.26 -15.90
N GLU A 174 24.59 -2.43 -16.07
CA GLU A 174 25.54 -2.47 -17.20
C GLU A 174 26.32 -3.76 -17.17
N GLN A 175 26.88 -4.14 -16.01
CA GLN A 175 27.57 -5.42 -15.84
C GLN A 175 26.68 -6.63 -16.21
N LYS A 176 25.39 -6.59 -15.86
CA LYS A 176 24.41 -7.61 -16.26
C LYS A 176 24.15 -7.59 -17.76
N ASP A 177 24.12 -6.43 -18.39
CA ASP A 177 23.88 -6.31 -19.82
C ASP A 177 25.10 -6.80 -20.62
N GLU A 178 26.32 -6.60 -20.12
CA GLU A 178 27.53 -7.22 -20.67
C GLU A 178 27.48 -8.75 -20.59
N ILE A 179 27.10 -9.31 -19.45
CA ILE A 179 26.93 -10.77 -19.30
C ILE A 179 25.88 -11.32 -20.27
N LYS A 180 24.83 -10.56 -20.59
CA LYS A 180 23.80 -11.01 -21.57
C LYS A 180 24.34 -11.18 -22.98
N LYS A 181 25.42 -10.48 -23.35
CA LYS A 181 26.08 -10.57 -24.67
C LYS A 181 26.83 -11.90 -24.86
N ILE A 182 27.13 -12.62 -23.79
CA ILE A 182 27.81 -13.92 -23.82
C ILE A 182 26.89 -14.95 -24.51
N LYS A 183 27.39 -15.58 -25.60
CA LYS A 183 26.63 -16.55 -26.39
C LYS A 183 26.44 -17.88 -25.64
N ASP A 184 27.49 -18.35 -24.94
CA ASP A 184 27.45 -19.55 -24.13
C ASP A 184 26.45 -19.43 -22.98
N LYS A 185 25.49 -20.33 -22.92
CA LYS A 185 24.39 -20.29 -21.95
C LYS A 185 24.85 -20.67 -20.53
N GLU A 186 25.72 -21.66 -20.40
CA GLU A 186 26.20 -22.11 -19.08
C GLU A 186 27.19 -21.10 -18.49
N LEU A 187 28.14 -20.61 -19.26
CA LEU A 187 29.07 -19.55 -18.85
C LEU A 187 28.32 -18.26 -18.48
N ARG A 188 27.30 -17.90 -19.24
CA ARG A 188 26.41 -16.76 -18.91
C ARG A 188 25.70 -16.95 -17.58
N LYS A 189 25.16 -18.14 -17.31
CA LYS A 189 24.46 -18.46 -16.05
C LYS A 189 25.42 -18.42 -14.86
N GLU A 190 26.61 -18.98 -15.03
CA GLU A 190 27.65 -18.98 -14.01
C GLU A 190 28.09 -17.55 -13.65
N LYS A 191 28.41 -16.71 -14.65
CA LYS A 191 28.77 -15.30 -14.43
C LYS A 191 27.64 -14.50 -13.77
N TYR A 192 26.39 -14.75 -14.13
CA TYR A 192 25.24 -14.14 -13.45
C TYR A 192 25.16 -14.55 -11.97
N LYS A 193 25.38 -15.83 -11.68
CA LYS A 193 25.36 -16.36 -10.30
C LYS A 193 26.49 -15.78 -9.47
N SER A 194 27.71 -15.73 -10.02
CA SER A 194 28.89 -15.12 -9.39
C SER A 194 28.67 -13.64 -9.10
N LEU A 195 28.27 -12.85 -10.08
CA LEU A 195 27.98 -11.42 -9.90
C LEU A 195 26.89 -11.18 -8.86
N SER A 196 25.82 -11.96 -8.88
CA SER A 196 24.72 -11.82 -7.92
C SER A 196 25.17 -12.16 -6.50
N PHE A 197 26.03 -13.12 -6.33
CA PHE A 197 26.60 -13.53 -5.05
C PHE A 197 27.57 -12.48 -4.49
N GLU A 198 28.45 -11.94 -5.36
CA GLU A 198 29.37 -10.87 -5.00
C GLU A 198 28.64 -9.63 -4.48
N PHE A 199 27.63 -9.14 -5.22
CA PHE A 199 26.84 -7.98 -4.79
C PHE A 199 25.92 -8.29 -3.60
N LYS A 200 25.54 -9.52 -3.37
CA LYS A 200 24.85 -9.90 -2.14
C LYS A 200 25.78 -9.70 -0.94
N LYS A 201 27.04 -10.13 -1.02
CA LYS A 201 28.03 -9.93 0.06
C LYS A 201 28.28 -8.44 0.33
N VAL A 202 28.41 -7.62 -0.70
CA VAL A 202 28.57 -6.14 -0.55
C VAL A 202 27.37 -5.54 0.22
N LYS A 203 26.16 -5.97 -0.09
CA LYS A 203 24.96 -5.50 0.60
C LYS A 203 24.89 -5.99 2.05
N ASP A 204 25.21 -7.26 2.27
CA ASP A 204 25.23 -7.86 3.61
C ASP A 204 26.29 -7.17 4.48
N ASP A 205 27.49 -6.90 3.96
CA ASP A 205 28.55 -6.19 4.68
C ASP A 205 28.15 -4.73 5.00
N LEU A 206 27.46 -4.05 4.09
CA LEU A 206 27.01 -2.65 4.29
C LEU A 206 26.00 -2.54 5.43
N VAL A 207 25.16 -3.56 5.66
CA VAL A 207 24.16 -3.60 6.73
C VAL A 207 24.57 -4.44 7.94
N SER A 208 25.74 -5.06 7.92
CA SER A 208 26.27 -5.83 9.05
C SER A 208 26.64 -4.91 10.20
N LEU A 209 26.37 -5.32 11.45
CA LEU A 209 26.80 -4.62 12.66
C LEU A 209 28.27 -4.94 13.04
N THR A 210 28.89 -5.90 12.37
CA THR A 210 30.29 -6.29 12.62
C THR A 210 31.23 -5.60 11.64
N ASP A 211 32.49 -5.40 12.04
CA ASP A 211 33.53 -4.81 11.15
C ASP A 211 34.12 -5.84 10.17
N LYS A 212 33.79 -7.12 10.34
CA LYS A 212 34.28 -8.18 9.47
C LYS A 212 33.57 -8.11 8.13
N LEU A 213 34.33 -7.85 7.06
CA LEU A 213 33.84 -7.82 5.70
C LEU A 213 34.06 -9.16 5.00
N THR A 214 33.08 -9.61 4.23
CA THR A 214 33.05 -10.91 3.52
C THR A 214 33.09 -10.75 2.01
N SER A 215 32.90 -9.54 1.51
CA SER A 215 32.99 -9.18 0.11
C SER A 215 34.44 -9.07 -0.37
N ASN A 216 34.62 -8.87 -1.67
CA ASN A 216 35.96 -8.65 -2.27
C ASN A 216 36.56 -7.31 -1.78
N GLU A 217 37.88 -7.31 -1.53
CA GLU A 217 38.65 -6.16 -0.99
C GLU A 217 38.43 -4.85 -1.77
N LYS A 218 38.24 -4.94 -3.10
CA LYS A 218 37.98 -3.76 -3.93
C LYS A 218 36.77 -2.92 -3.51
N TYR A 219 35.83 -3.51 -2.73
CA TYR A 219 34.64 -2.81 -2.22
C TYR A 219 34.80 -2.30 -0.79
N HIS A 220 35.83 -2.75 -0.05
CA HIS A 220 35.95 -2.50 1.37
C HIS A 220 36.03 -1.01 1.72
N ASN A 221 36.79 -0.22 0.94
CA ASN A 221 36.91 1.23 1.18
C ASN A 221 35.56 1.92 1.02
N TRP A 222 34.82 1.61 -0.06
CA TRP A 222 33.48 2.13 -0.29
C TRP A 222 32.50 1.72 0.83
N ILE A 223 32.54 0.46 1.25
CA ILE A 223 31.69 -0.04 2.35
C ILE A 223 31.99 0.72 3.64
N LYS A 224 33.25 0.86 4.03
CA LYS A 224 33.67 1.60 5.24
C LYS A 224 33.27 3.06 5.20
N GLU A 225 33.39 3.72 4.07
CA GLU A 225 32.99 5.12 3.87
C GLU A 225 31.49 5.31 4.08
N HIS A 226 30.66 4.43 3.53
CA HIS A 226 29.19 4.61 3.53
C HIS A 226 28.50 3.97 4.74
N LYS A 227 29.06 2.90 5.31
CA LYS A 227 28.49 2.14 6.43
C LYS A 227 28.16 3.02 7.65
N LYS A 228 29.06 3.93 8.01
CA LYS A 228 28.91 4.88 9.13
C LYS A 228 27.70 5.81 9.01
N TYR A 229 27.18 6.00 7.78
CA TYR A 229 26.00 6.84 7.53
C TYR A 229 24.73 6.00 7.27
N VAL A 230 24.91 4.74 6.84
CA VAL A 230 23.79 3.82 6.57
C VAL A 230 23.30 3.18 7.86
N ILE A 231 24.20 2.86 8.79
CA ILE A 231 23.86 2.32 10.10
C ILE A 231 23.67 3.48 11.07
N PRO A 232 22.53 3.54 11.81
CA PRO A 232 22.34 4.55 12.84
C PRO A 232 23.44 4.50 13.91
N ASN A 233 23.93 5.66 14.35
CA ASN A 233 24.96 5.75 15.38
C ASN A 233 24.34 5.48 16.77
N LYS A 234 24.28 4.21 17.16
CA LYS A 234 23.80 3.74 18.47
C LYS A 234 24.46 2.42 18.85
N THR A 235 24.42 2.07 20.13
CA THR A 235 25.07 0.86 20.67
C THR A 235 24.17 -0.37 20.69
N ASN A 236 22.86 -0.18 20.86
CA ASN A 236 21.93 -1.29 21.03
C ASN A 236 21.01 -1.44 19.83
N PHE A 237 21.02 -2.63 19.23
CA PHE A 237 20.15 -3.01 18.11
C PHE A 237 19.27 -4.19 18.51
N ASP A 238 17.99 -4.17 18.15
CA ASP A 238 17.07 -5.28 18.45
C ASP A 238 17.56 -6.55 17.74
N LYS A 239 17.77 -7.62 18.56
CA LYS A 239 18.30 -8.92 18.12
C LYS A 239 19.61 -8.82 17.32
N ASP A 240 20.45 -7.85 17.64
CA ASP A 240 21.72 -7.59 16.95
C ASP A 240 21.60 -7.59 15.43
N SER A 241 20.49 -7.04 14.91
CA SER A 241 20.21 -7.05 13.49
C SER A 241 19.42 -5.84 13.04
N ILE A 242 19.92 -5.14 12.01
CA ILE A 242 19.20 -4.03 11.36
C ILE A 242 17.81 -4.46 10.87
N TYR A 243 17.64 -5.69 10.40
CA TYR A 243 16.35 -6.18 9.89
C TYR A 243 15.27 -6.24 10.96
N TYR A 244 15.62 -6.52 12.22
CA TYR A 244 14.69 -6.48 13.35
C TYR A 244 14.58 -5.08 13.92
N ASP A 245 15.71 -4.41 14.11
CA ASP A 245 15.79 -3.11 14.74
C ASP A 245 15.00 -2.02 13.98
N ILE A 246 14.98 -2.06 12.64
CA ILE A 246 14.19 -1.13 11.82
C ILE A 246 12.68 -1.19 12.11
N HIS A 247 12.18 -2.31 12.62
CA HIS A 247 10.78 -2.45 13.01
C HIS A 247 10.51 -1.94 14.43
N SER A 248 11.48 -2.10 15.34
CA SER A 248 11.38 -1.69 16.73
C SER A 248 11.74 -0.20 16.91
N ASN A 249 12.77 0.28 16.23
CA ASN A 249 13.36 1.61 16.37
C ASN A 249 13.39 2.36 15.03
N THR A 250 12.28 2.34 14.31
CA THR A 250 12.16 2.85 12.92
C THR A 250 12.69 4.26 12.72
N LYS A 251 12.46 5.15 13.69
CA LYS A 251 12.75 6.58 13.57
C LYS A 251 14.24 6.88 13.52
N ASP A 252 15.08 6.03 14.13
CA ASP A 252 16.54 6.15 14.12
C ASP A 252 17.12 6.07 12.69
N TYR A 253 16.39 5.41 11.79
CA TYR A 253 16.82 5.20 10.40
C TYR A 253 16.51 6.37 9.45
N LEU A 254 15.84 7.44 9.91
CA LEU A 254 15.44 8.53 9.02
C LEU A 254 16.66 9.28 8.45
N LYS A 255 17.67 9.59 9.29
CA LYS A 255 18.91 10.27 8.85
C LYS A 255 19.65 9.42 7.82
N SER A 256 19.77 8.12 8.07
CA SER A 256 20.36 7.14 7.14
C SER A 256 19.56 7.02 5.83
N PHE A 257 18.25 7.06 5.92
CA PHE A 257 17.37 6.98 4.75
C PHE A 257 17.48 8.23 3.87
N MET A 258 17.65 9.42 4.47
CA MET A 258 17.95 10.66 3.75
C MET A 258 19.33 10.60 3.08
N TYR A 259 20.35 10.12 3.79
CA TYR A 259 21.70 9.93 3.25
C TYR A 259 21.69 9.13 1.95
N ILE A 260 21.03 7.96 1.94
CA ILE A 260 20.96 7.12 0.73
C ILE A 260 20.32 7.88 -0.44
N ASN A 261 19.25 8.64 -0.20
CA ASN A 261 18.61 9.42 -1.26
C ASN A 261 19.49 10.54 -1.81
N ILE A 262 20.23 11.22 -0.93
CA ILE A 262 21.21 12.27 -1.31
C ILE A 262 22.34 11.67 -2.15
N GLN A 263 22.87 10.50 -1.78
CA GLN A 263 23.91 9.83 -2.58
C GLN A 263 23.37 9.44 -3.97
N LEU A 264 22.13 8.96 -4.07
CA LEU A 264 21.50 8.68 -5.37
C LEU A 264 21.29 9.95 -6.20
N GLU A 265 21.00 11.10 -5.57
CA GLU A 265 20.88 12.39 -6.24
C GLU A 265 22.24 12.86 -6.77
N LYS A 266 23.31 12.75 -5.97
CA LYS A 266 24.69 13.04 -6.41
C LYS A 266 25.14 12.18 -7.59
N LEU A 267 24.72 10.90 -7.63
CA LEU A 267 24.99 10.03 -8.79
C LEU A 267 24.25 10.53 -10.04
N ASN A 268 23.01 11.06 -9.91
CA ASN A 268 22.29 11.67 -11.02
C ASN A 268 23.00 12.94 -11.53
N ASP A 269 23.45 13.82 -10.63
CA ASP A 269 24.15 15.04 -11.00
C ASP A 269 25.43 14.71 -11.79
N LYS A 270 26.22 13.71 -11.35
CA LYS A 270 27.39 13.21 -12.10
C LYS A 270 27.03 12.60 -13.47
N LEU A 271 25.89 11.91 -13.59
CA LEU A 271 25.44 11.37 -14.89
C LEU A 271 25.08 12.50 -15.86
N LEU A 272 24.50 13.59 -15.37
CA LEU A 272 24.11 14.74 -16.17
C LEU A 272 25.34 15.54 -16.63
N GLU A 273 26.37 15.70 -15.77
CA GLU A 273 27.62 16.40 -16.09
C GLU A 273 28.46 15.69 -17.19
N ASN A 274 28.39 14.36 -17.22
CA ASN A 274 29.20 13.54 -18.11
C ASN A 274 28.57 13.25 -19.48
N THR A 275 27.42 13.83 -19.83
CA THR A 275 26.68 13.47 -21.05
C THR A 275 26.14 14.70 -21.76
N GLU A 276 26.51 14.86 -23.05
CA GLU A 276 26.02 15.97 -23.90
C GLU A 276 24.56 15.85 -24.31
N ASP A 277 23.98 14.65 -24.34
CA ASP A 277 22.59 14.35 -24.78
C ASP A 277 21.69 13.98 -23.60
N ILE A 278 21.13 14.99 -22.96
CA ILE A 278 20.28 14.87 -21.75
C ILE A 278 19.02 13.98 -21.99
N ASP A 279 18.47 13.98 -23.21
CA ASP A 279 17.25 13.24 -23.54
C ASP A 279 17.47 11.73 -23.58
N LYS A 280 18.70 11.26 -23.73
CA LYS A 280 19.04 9.83 -23.73
C LYS A 280 19.39 9.26 -22.35
N ILE A 281 19.59 10.12 -21.34
CA ILE A 281 19.97 9.68 -19.99
C ILE A 281 18.75 9.11 -19.26
N LYS A 282 18.87 7.86 -18.83
CA LYS A 282 17.93 7.28 -17.89
C LYS A 282 18.32 7.63 -16.46
N GLN A 283 17.81 8.76 -15.97
CA GLN A 283 18.05 9.20 -14.60
C GLN A 283 17.60 8.15 -13.57
N ILE A 284 18.37 8.06 -12.47
CA ILE A 284 18.02 7.25 -11.29
C ILE A 284 16.78 7.86 -10.63
N LYS A 285 15.76 7.04 -10.40
CA LYS A 285 14.55 7.49 -9.72
C LYS A 285 14.80 7.62 -8.23
N LEU A 286 14.81 8.85 -7.72
CA LEU A 286 14.80 9.12 -6.29
C LEU A 286 13.52 8.61 -5.65
N PHE A 287 13.54 8.34 -4.35
CA PHE A 287 12.39 7.87 -3.57
C PHE A 287 11.92 8.91 -2.55
N ASN A 288 10.72 8.74 -2.03
CA ASN A 288 10.20 9.63 -0.99
C ASN A 288 10.74 9.18 0.37
N VAL A 289 11.68 9.92 0.92
CA VAL A 289 12.19 9.67 2.28
C VAL A 289 11.10 9.96 3.31
N LEU A 290 10.46 11.12 3.18
CA LEU A 290 9.30 11.50 3.99
C LEU A 290 8.05 11.57 3.09
N PRO A 291 6.96 10.85 3.44
CA PRO A 291 5.76 10.84 2.62
C PRO A 291 5.10 12.22 2.55
N LEU A 292 4.91 12.73 1.34
CA LEU A 292 4.20 13.96 1.07
C LEU A 292 2.75 13.67 0.69
N ARG A 293 1.86 14.55 1.10
CA ARG A 293 0.49 14.55 0.63
C ARG A 293 0.35 15.33 -0.68
N SER A 294 0.63 14.66 -1.79
CA SER A 294 0.61 15.29 -3.12
C SER A 294 -0.82 15.49 -3.68
N ASN A 295 -1.78 14.66 -3.26
CA ASN A 295 -3.15 14.71 -3.77
C ASN A 295 -3.98 15.74 -3.01
N ILE A 296 -4.44 16.76 -3.72
CA ILE A 296 -5.23 17.88 -3.19
C ILE A 296 -6.69 17.50 -2.93
N ILE A 297 -7.25 16.53 -3.66
CA ILE A 297 -8.64 16.07 -3.43
C ILE A 297 -8.79 15.66 -1.96
N PRO A 298 -9.75 16.26 -1.22
CA PRO A 298 -9.92 16.02 0.20
C PRO A 298 -10.12 14.54 0.52
N LYS A 299 -9.42 14.04 1.55
CA LYS A 299 -9.56 12.69 2.09
C LYS A 299 -10.50 12.71 3.31
N ASN A 300 -10.82 11.51 3.77
CA ASN A 300 -11.65 11.34 4.98
C ASN A 300 -10.91 11.88 6.21
N ILE A 301 -11.65 12.58 7.06
CA ILE A 301 -11.26 12.93 8.43
C ILE A 301 -11.95 11.99 9.41
N CYS A 302 -11.41 11.86 10.61
CA CYS A 302 -12.01 11.09 11.69
C CYS A 302 -12.83 12.01 12.60
N ILE A 303 -14.08 11.66 12.86
CA ILE A 303 -14.96 12.32 13.80
C ILE A 303 -15.35 11.30 14.86
N ASP A 304 -14.87 11.51 16.08
CA ASP A 304 -15.27 10.78 17.28
C ASP A 304 -16.26 11.61 18.10
N THR A 305 -16.61 11.15 19.29
CA THR A 305 -17.58 11.85 20.16
C THR A 305 -17.06 13.23 20.58
N CYS A 306 -15.77 13.38 20.86
CA CYS A 306 -15.18 14.65 21.27
C CYS A 306 -15.19 15.68 20.11
N ALA A 307 -14.82 15.23 18.92
CA ALA A 307 -14.89 16.05 17.72
C ALA A 307 -16.34 16.43 17.36
N LEU A 308 -17.30 15.50 17.55
CA LEU A 308 -18.72 15.77 17.35
C LEU A 308 -19.23 16.88 18.32
N ILE A 309 -18.94 16.75 19.61
CA ILE A 309 -19.33 17.72 20.62
C ILE A 309 -18.73 19.10 20.29
N SER A 310 -17.43 19.16 20.03
CA SER A 310 -16.71 20.42 19.82
C SER A 310 -17.15 21.17 18.57
N ASN A 311 -17.65 20.47 17.53
CA ASN A 311 -17.97 21.08 16.25
C ASN A 311 -19.47 21.26 15.97
N PHE A 312 -20.34 20.45 16.58
CA PHE A 312 -21.77 20.45 16.23
C PHE A 312 -22.67 20.94 17.37
N LEU A 313 -22.15 21.05 18.59
CA LEU A 313 -22.85 21.69 19.72
C LEU A 313 -22.41 23.15 19.89
N GLY A 314 -23.29 23.98 20.42
CA GLY A 314 -22.96 25.36 20.78
C GLY A 314 -21.90 25.42 21.88
N ASP A 315 -21.16 26.53 21.92
CA ASP A 315 -20.00 26.69 22.82
C ASP A 315 -20.34 26.59 24.32
N GLU A 316 -21.52 27.04 24.73
CA GLU A 316 -21.97 27.01 26.15
C GLU A 316 -22.15 25.58 26.70
N SER A 317 -22.56 24.64 25.88
CA SER A 317 -22.81 23.26 26.30
C SER A 317 -21.61 22.32 26.10
N THR A 318 -20.60 22.74 25.34
CA THR A 318 -19.48 21.87 24.93
C THR A 318 -18.70 21.33 26.13
N SER A 319 -18.34 22.14 27.11
CA SER A 319 -17.54 21.71 28.27
C SER A 319 -18.29 20.70 29.15
N ILE A 320 -19.60 20.91 29.34
CA ILE A 320 -20.46 20.01 30.11
C ILE A 320 -20.58 18.65 29.42
N HIS A 321 -20.81 18.66 28.12
CA HIS A 321 -20.93 17.43 27.36
C HIS A 321 -19.62 16.65 27.28
N LEU A 322 -18.45 17.31 27.12
CA LEU A 322 -17.13 16.69 27.14
C LEU A 322 -16.84 15.97 28.47
N LYS A 323 -17.31 16.52 29.61
CA LYS A 323 -17.15 15.85 30.92
C LYS A 323 -18.07 14.66 31.11
N ASN A 324 -19.26 14.66 30.51
CA ASN A 324 -20.34 13.73 30.82
C ASN A 324 -20.70 12.72 29.72
N TYR A 325 -20.09 12.78 28.52
CA TYR A 325 -20.51 11.91 27.40
C TYR A 325 -20.31 10.41 27.63
N LYS A 326 -19.39 10.04 28.55
CA LYS A 326 -19.12 8.63 28.88
C LYS A 326 -20.16 8.00 29.81
N LYS A 327 -21.03 8.85 30.46
CA LYS A 327 -22.11 8.32 31.28
C LYS A 327 -23.13 7.61 30.42
N GLU A 328 -23.80 6.60 30.98
CA GLU A 328 -24.78 5.75 30.30
C GLU A 328 -25.74 6.57 29.43
N ASP A 329 -25.98 6.06 28.21
CA ASP A 329 -26.87 6.64 27.18
C ASP A 329 -26.55 8.03 26.63
N ASN A 330 -25.69 8.82 27.28
CA ASN A 330 -25.39 10.18 26.79
C ASN A 330 -24.73 10.16 25.43
N GLN A 331 -23.80 9.22 25.20
CA GLN A 331 -23.11 9.10 23.94
C GLN A 331 -24.07 8.72 22.80
N PHE A 332 -24.99 7.76 23.06
CA PHE A 332 -26.03 7.42 22.09
C PHE A 332 -26.95 8.61 21.79
N LYS A 333 -27.43 9.33 22.83
CA LYS A 333 -28.30 10.49 22.67
C LYS A 333 -27.65 11.60 21.84
N LEU A 334 -26.36 11.90 22.10
CA LEU A 334 -25.59 12.89 21.33
C LEU A 334 -25.48 12.52 19.87
N TRP A 335 -25.09 11.29 19.57
CA TRP A 335 -24.97 10.82 18.20
C TRP A 335 -26.31 10.72 17.47
N ASN A 336 -27.37 10.26 18.16
CA ASN A 336 -28.72 10.14 17.59
C ASN A 336 -29.38 11.48 17.29
N ARG A 337 -28.85 12.59 17.85
CA ARG A 337 -29.27 13.94 17.48
C ARG A 337 -28.91 14.24 16.01
N PHE A 338 -27.73 13.84 15.56
CA PHE A 338 -27.19 14.18 14.25
C PHE A 338 -27.26 13.03 13.24
N PHE A 339 -27.26 11.78 13.70
CA PHE A 339 -27.20 10.57 12.86
C PHE A 339 -28.38 9.65 13.12
N LYS A 340 -28.83 8.94 12.07
CA LYS A 340 -29.94 7.97 12.13
C LYS A 340 -29.46 6.63 12.70
N LEU A 341 -29.14 6.57 14.00
CA LEU A 341 -28.58 5.36 14.61
C LEU A 341 -29.51 4.14 14.56
N ASP A 342 -30.83 4.35 14.44
CA ASP A 342 -31.80 3.29 14.29
C ASP A 342 -31.81 2.61 12.92
N ASN A 343 -31.16 3.22 11.92
CA ASN A 343 -31.08 2.67 10.57
C ASN A 343 -30.25 1.37 10.55
N LYS A 344 -30.64 0.42 9.69
CA LYS A 344 -29.92 -0.85 9.46
C LYS A 344 -28.44 -0.68 9.15
N ILE A 345 -28.02 0.49 8.64
CA ILE A 345 -26.63 0.82 8.36
C ILE A 345 -25.78 0.83 9.64
N PHE A 346 -26.36 1.23 10.78
CA PHE A 346 -25.71 1.24 12.09
C PHE A 346 -25.90 -0.07 12.87
N LYS A 347 -26.63 -1.06 12.33
CA LYS A 347 -26.87 -2.35 12.96
C LYS A 347 -26.07 -3.43 12.24
N LYS A 348 -25.20 -4.12 12.97
CA LYS A 348 -24.38 -5.21 12.45
C LYS A 348 -24.38 -6.36 13.46
N ASN A 349 -24.78 -7.56 13.02
CA ASN A 349 -24.80 -8.73 13.90
C ASN A 349 -23.42 -8.98 14.54
N LYS A 350 -23.39 -9.20 15.85
CA LYS A 350 -22.17 -9.38 16.69
C LYS A 350 -21.25 -8.17 16.78
N TYR A 351 -21.68 -6.98 16.34
CA TYR A 351 -20.87 -5.75 16.39
C TYR A 351 -21.70 -4.58 16.92
N VAL A 352 -21.03 -3.67 17.61
CA VAL A 352 -21.61 -2.39 18.05
C VAL A 352 -20.94 -1.22 17.33
N PHE A 353 -21.67 -0.13 17.18
CA PHE A 353 -21.12 1.12 16.66
C PHE A 353 -20.13 1.70 17.67
N ASN A 354 -18.92 2.02 17.20
CA ASN A 354 -17.83 2.54 18.05
C ASN A 354 -17.89 4.07 18.24
N TYR A 355 -19.01 4.69 17.99
CA TYR A 355 -19.17 6.14 18.08
C TYR A 355 -18.03 6.92 17.39
N MET A 356 -17.65 6.43 16.23
CA MET A 356 -16.61 7.00 15.38
C MET A 356 -16.96 6.79 13.91
N ILE A 357 -16.83 7.85 13.13
CA ILE A 357 -16.98 7.82 11.68
C ILE A 357 -15.76 8.44 10.99
N ARG A 358 -15.50 7.99 9.76
CA ARG A 358 -14.55 8.68 8.87
C ARG A 358 -15.31 9.20 7.66
N THR A 359 -15.18 10.48 7.35
CA THR A 359 -15.93 11.13 6.26
C THR A 359 -15.08 12.11 5.47
N ASP A 360 -15.36 12.18 4.16
CA ASP A 360 -14.84 13.21 3.25
C ASP A 360 -15.94 14.23 2.87
N GLY A 361 -17.04 14.29 3.64
CA GLY A 361 -18.19 15.15 3.36
C GLY A 361 -19.17 14.58 2.32
N ILE A 362 -18.83 13.51 1.61
CA ILE A 362 -19.67 12.81 0.63
C ILE A 362 -19.90 11.36 1.02
N SER A 363 -18.81 10.67 1.35
CA SER A 363 -18.86 9.31 1.87
C SER A 363 -18.67 9.30 3.37
N VAL A 364 -19.29 8.34 4.05
CA VAL A 364 -19.07 8.05 5.46
C VAL A 364 -18.69 6.60 5.62
N SER A 365 -17.70 6.34 6.43
CA SER A 365 -17.30 5.00 6.89
C SER A 365 -17.61 4.90 8.38
N ILE A 366 -18.51 4.02 8.73
CA ILE A 366 -18.98 3.77 10.10
C ILE A 366 -18.13 2.65 10.69
N LEU A 367 -17.54 2.89 11.84
CA LEU A 367 -16.68 1.92 12.51
C LEU A 367 -17.48 1.11 13.52
N PHE A 368 -17.33 -0.23 13.44
CA PHE A 368 -17.94 -1.18 14.34
C PHE A 368 -16.87 -1.98 15.08
N ILE A 369 -17.10 -2.24 16.36
CA ILE A 369 -16.28 -3.13 17.19
C ILE A 369 -17.08 -4.39 17.49
N ARG A 370 -16.42 -5.55 17.45
CA ARG A 370 -17.03 -6.83 17.80
C ARG A 370 -17.29 -6.93 19.29
N LEU A 371 -18.42 -7.52 19.66
CA LEU A 371 -18.71 -7.91 21.03
C LEU A 371 -18.08 -9.26 21.35
N GLY A 372 -17.46 -9.37 22.51
CA GLY A 372 -17.03 -10.63 23.08
C GLY A 372 -18.22 -11.46 23.59
N ASN A 373 -17.93 -12.69 24.04
CA ASN A 373 -18.98 -13.58 24.61
C ASN A 373 -19.62 -13.01 25.89
N ASN A 374 -18.95 -12.07 26.56
CA ASN A 374 -19.43 -11.33 27.73
C ASN A 374 -20.27 -10.10 27.37
N GLY A 375 -20.57 -9.86 26.09
CA GLY A 375 -21.31 -8.69 25.62
C GLY A 375 -20.52 -7.38 25.61
N LEU A 376 -19.25 -7.38 26.03
CA LEU A 376 -18.40 -6.20 26.03
C LEU A 376 -17.63 -6.07 24.70
N PRO A 377 -17.31 -4.83 24.25
CA PRO A 377 -16.45 -4.63 23.09
C PRO A 377 -15.08 -5.28 23.27
N LEU A 378 -14.64 -6.02 22.26
CA LEU A 378 -13.31 -6.60 22.27
C LEU A 378 -12.28 -5.48 22.13
N THR A 379 -11.33 -5.41 23.08
CA THR A 379 -10.18 -4.51 23.00
C THR A 379 -9.01 -5.25 22.42
N TYR A 380 -8.33 -4.61 21.46
CA TYR A 380 -7.11 -5.15 20.88
C TYR A 380 -5.91 -4.83 21.78
N ASN A 381 -5.51 -5.79 22.60
CA ASN A 381 -4.43 -5.62 23.56
C ASN A 381 -3.06 -6.14 23.09
N ASN A 382 -2.91 -6.58 21.83
CA ASN A 382 -1.65 -7.14 21.38
C ASN A 382 -1.19 -6.60 20.02
N PRO A 383 -0.25 -5.62 19.99
CA PRO A 383 0.31 -5.09 18.76
C PRO A 383 1.18 -6.10 17.99
N ASN A 384 1.64 -7.18 18.64
CA ASN A 384 2.52 -8.18 18.02
C ASN A 384 1.79 -9.27 17.24
N ASN A 385 0.47 -9.35 17.28
CA ASN A 385 -0.31 -10.27 16.45
C ASN A 385 -0.70 -9.69 15.09
N LYS A 386 0.20 -8.95 14.45
CA LYS A 386 0.20 -8.75 13.00
C LYS A 386 0.67 -10.01 12.24
N GLN A 387 0.35 -11.19 12.72
CA GLN A 387 0.30 -12.31 11.80
C GLN A 387 -0.88 -12.03 10.87
N GLU A 388 -0.58 -11.41 9.70
CA GLU A 388 -1.44 -11.55 8.54
C GLU A 388 -1.87 -13.01 8.55
N GLU A 389 -3.16 -13.25 8.43
CA GLU A 389 -3.74 -14.58 8.30
C GLU A 389 -3.03 -15.28 7.14
N ASN A 390 -1.90 -15.93 7.44
CA ASN A 390 -1.13 -16.64 6.44
C ASN A 390 -2.00 -17.78 5.96
N THR A 391 -2.56 -17.58 4.77
CA THR A 391 -3.32 -18.64 4.12
C THR A 391 -2.41 -19.85 4.02
N LYS A 392 -2.80 -20.96 4.65
CA LYS A 392 -1.98 -22.18 4.68
C LYS A 392 -1.82 -22.76 3.28
N TYR A 393 -0.66 -23.34 3.00
CA TYR A 393 -0.47 -24.16 1.81
C TYR A 393 -1.25 -25.47 1.98
N ILE A 394 -1.89 -25.93 0.91
CA ILE A 394 -2.65 -27.18 0.92
C ILE A 394 -1.77 -28.38 1.29
N GLU A 395 -0.50 -28.34 0.97
CA GLU A 395 0.53 -29.36 1.28
C GLU A 395 0.79 -29.49 2.79
N LYS A 396 0.44 -28.47 3.59
CA LYS A 396 0.62 -28.43 5.06
C LYS A 396 -0.66 -28.75 5.81
N GLU A 397 -1.74 -29.05 5.09
CA GLU A 397 -3.03 -29.37 5.70
C GLU A 397 -3.18 -30.89 5.89
N ILE A 398 -3.83 -31.29 6.97
CA ILE A 398 -4.18 -32.69 7.22
C ILE A 398 -5.39 -33.00 6.33
N ILE A 399 -5.20 -33.90 5.37
CA ILE A 399 -6.26 -34.29 4.43
C ILE A 399 -7.22 -35.28 5.11
N THR A 400 -8.34 -34.77 5.56
CA THR A 400 -9.45 -35.56 6.14
C THR A 400 -10.39 -36.07 5.04
N ASP A 401 -11.20 -37.09 5.35
CA ASP A 401 -12.20 -37.61 4.40
C ASP A 401 -13.25 -36.53 4.03
N GLU A 402 -13.57 -35.63 4.99
CA GLU A 402 -14.39 -34.45 4.69
C GLU A 402 -13.77 -33.54 3.62
N LEU A 403 -12.44 -33.33 3.66
CA LEU A 403 -11.76 -32.55 2.64
C LEU A 403 -11.70 -33.27 1.29
N ARG A 404 -11.53 -34.61 1.29
CA ARG A 404 -11.50 -35.44 0.08
C ARG A 404 -12.83 -35.46 -0.68
N SER A 405 -13.96 -35.37 0.04
CA SER A 405 -15.29 -35.37 -0.56
C SER A 405 -15.64 -34.06 -1.27
N LYS A 406 -14.89 -32.99 -1.05
CA LYS A 406 -15.19 -31.66 -1.62
C LYS A 406 -14.63 -31.49 -3.02
N LYS A 407 -15.37 -30.76 -3.86
CA LYS A 407 -14.93 -30.36 -5.19
C LYS A 407 -13.75 -29.40 -5.12
N ILE A 408 -12.68 -29.69 -5.84
CA ILE A 408 -11.47 -28.86 -5.91
C ILE A 408 -11.62 -27.83 -7.01
N VAL A 409 -11.44 -26.55 -6.69
CA VAL A 409 -11.34 -25.46 -7.65
C VAL A 409 -9.96 -24.83 -7.54
N CYS A 410 -9.15 -24.94 -8.58
CA CYS A 410 -7.86 -24.27 -8.66
C CYS A 410 -7.99 -22.89 -9.28
N ILE A 411 -7.23 -21.91 -8.78
CA ILE A 411 -7.22 -20.53 -9.26
C ILE A 411 -5.79 -20.12 -9.57
N ASP A 412 -5.53 -19.76 -10.80
CA ASP A 412 -4.29 -19.10 -11.26
C ASP A 412 -4.51 -17.58 -11.21
N PRO A 413 -3.86 -16.83 -10.29
CA PRO A 413 -3.97 -15.38 -10.20
C PRO A 413 -2.99 -14.70 -11.17
N GLY A 414 -3.50 -13.77 -11.98
CA GLY A 414 -2.71 -13.08 -12.98
C GLY A 414 -2.95 -11.58 -13.07
N CYS A 415 -2.30 -10.94 -14.05
CA CYS A 415 -2.47 -9.50 -14.31
C CYS A 415 -3.57 -9.21 -15.35
N SER A 416 -3.72 -10.05 -16.37
CA SER A 416 -4.74 -9.92 -17.41
C SER A 416 -6.04 -10.61 -17.00
N ASP A 417 -5.96 -11.88 -16.70
CA ASP A 417 -6.96 -12.60 -15.94
C ASP A 417 -6.60 -12.48 -14.47
N LEU A 418 -7.40 -11.69 -13.72
CA LEU A 418 -7.14 -11.48 -12.30
C LEU A 418 -7.30 -12.76 -11.50
N ILE A 419 -8.22 -13.59 -11.93
CA ILE A 419 -8.40 -14.97 -11.52
C ILE A 419 -8.82 -15.81 -12.73
N TYR A 420 -8.11 -16.87 -12.96
CA TYR A 420 -8.48 -17.94 -13.90
C TYR A 420 -8.77 -19.18 -13.07
N CYS A 421 -10.03 -19.62 -13.05
CA CYS A 421 -10.47 -20.72 -12.21
C CYS A 421 -10.79 -21.95 -13.05
N GLY A 422 -10.43 -23.10 -12.55
CA GLY A 422 -10.78 -24.37 -13.17
C GLY A 422 -11.09 -25.46 -12.15
N SER A 423 -12.01 -26.35 -12.52
CA SER A 423 -12.37 -27.56 -11.80
C SER A 423 -12.77 -28.62 -12.81
N LYS A 424 -12.64 -29.88 -12.49
CA LYS A 424 -13.16 -30.99 -13.29
C LYS A 424 -14.57 -31.33 -12.84
N ASP A 425 -15.46 -31.63 -13.79
CA ASP A 425 -16.79 -32.18 -13.50
C ASP A 425 -16.74 -33.70 -13.37
N GLU A 426 -17.88 -34.35 -13.18
CA GLU A 426 -18.02 -35.79 -13.01
C GLU A 426 -17.51 -36.58 -14.23
N ASN A 427 -17.53 -35.99 -15.42
CA ASN A 427 -17.02 -36.56 -16.67
C ASN A 427 -15.55 -36.16 -16.93
N ASP A 428 -14.79 -35.72 -15.93
CA ASP A 428 -13.39 -35.23 -16.02
C ASP A 428 -13.19 -34.04 -16.98
N LYS A 429 -14.28 -33.40 -17.45
CA LYS A 429 -14.24 -32.23 -18.33
C LYS A 429 -13.94 -30.96 -17.53
N LEU A 430 -12.99 -30.15 -18.03
CA LEU A 430 -12.58 -28.93 -17.40
C LEU A 430 -13.66 -27.84 -17.51
N GLN A 431 -14.18 -27.41 -16.36
CA GLN A 431 -15.03 -26.23 -16.22
C GLN A 431 -14.18 -25.01 -15.89
N ILE A 432 -14.38 -23.91 -16.61
CA ILE A 432 -13.58 -22.68 -16.48
C ILE A 432 -14.46 -21.50 -16.08
N PHE A 433 -13.96 -20.68 -15.16
CA PHE A 433 -14.49 -19.35 -14.83
C PHE A 433 -13.35 -18.33 -14.84
N ARG A 434 -13.59 -17.16 -15.44
CA ARG A 434 -12.59 -16.08 -15.52
C ARG A 434 -13.18 -14.77 -15.03
N TYR A 435 -12.34 -13.99 -14.32
CA TYR A 435 -12.62 -12.60 -14.01
C TYR A 435 -11.44 -11.74 -14.45
N THR A 436 -11.61 -11.05 -15.56
CA THR A 436 -10.52 -10.33 -16.22
C THR A 436 -10.35 -8.91 -15.71
N GLN A 437 -9.15 -8.34 -15.88
CA GLN A 437 -8.86 -6.95 -15.58
C GLN A 437 -9.73 -5.98 -16.41
N ASN A 438 -10.01 -6.33 -17.67
CA ASN A 438 -10.87 -5.51 -18.52
C ASN A 438 -12.33 -5.53 -18.05
N GLN A 439 -12.86 -6.70 -17.68
CA GLN A 439 -14.19 -6.82 -17.08
C GLN A 439 -14.27 -5.98 -15.81
N ARG A 440 -13.29 -6.09 -14.90
CA ARG A 440 -13.22 -5.30 -13.68
C ARG A 440 -13.21 -3.79 -13.99
N ARG A 441 -12.37 -3.33 -14.93
CA ARG A 441 -12.29 -1.92 -15.32
C ARG A 441 -13.60 -1.40 -15.89
N LEU A 442 -14.33 -2.22 -16.64
CA LEU A 442 -15.64 -1.89 -17.17
C LEU A 442 -16.70 -1.81 -16.05
N GLU A 443 -16.82 -2.84 -15.24
CA GLU A 443 -17.83 -2.93 -14.16
C GLU A 443 -17.61 -1.87 -13.07
N THR A 444 -16.37 -1.57 -12.72
CA THR A 444 -16.03 -0.50 -11.76
C THR A 444 -16.11 0.91 -12.36
N ARG A 445 -16.35 1.02 -13.67
CA ARG A 445 -16.34 2.26 -14.44
C ARG A 445 -15.05 3.08 -14.33
N THR A 446 -13.93 2.44 -14.02
CA THR A 446 -12.66 3.12 -13.78
C THR A 446 -12.20 3.93 -14.98
N LYS A 447 -12.23 3.35 -16.20
CA LYS A 447 -11.87 4.07 -17.44
C LYS A 447 -12.79 5.26 -17.69
N LYS A 448 -14.11 5.08 -17.51
CA LYS A 448 -15.10 6.15 -17.69
C LYS A 448 -14.83 7.31 -16.74
N TYR A 449 -14.63 7.04 -15.44
CA TYR A 449 -14.39 8.11 -14.48
C TYR A 449 -13.04 8.82 -14.69
N ASN A 450 -12.00 8.09 -15.09
CA ASN A 450 -10.72 8.72 -15.44
C ASN A 450 -10.88 9.64 -16.66
N LYS A 451 -11.62 9.20 -17.71
CA LYS A 451 -11.89 10.04 -18.89
C LYS A 451 -12.67 11.31 -18.51
N ILE A 452 -13.71 11.18 -17.68
CA ILE A 452 -14.49 12.34 -17.20
C ILE A 452 -13.60 13.33 -16.43
N ILE A 453 -12.73 12.83 -15.53
CA ILE A 453 -11.80 13.70 -14.80
C ILE A 453 -10.81 14.37 -15.77
N GLU A 454 -10.34 13.64 -16.75
CA GLU A 454 -9.45 14.18 -17.79
C GLU A 454 -10.11 15.25 -18.62
N GLU A 455 -11.35 15.04 -19.06
CA GLU A 455 -12.16 16.04 -19.80
C GLU A 455 -12.37 17.29 -18.94
N VAL A 456 -12.80 17.12 -17.68
CA VAL A 456 -12.99 18.24 -16.75
C VAL A 456 -11.70 19.02 -16.53
N ASN A 457 -10.55 18.35 -16.37
CA ASN A 457 -9.27 19.02 -16.20
C ASN A 457 -8.78 19.74 -17.47
N ASN A 458 -9.14 19.26 -18.65
CA ASN A 458 -8.81 19.90 -19.92
C ASN A 458 -9.71 21.11 -20.24
N THR A 459 -10.97 21.07 -19.80
CA THR A 459 -11.98 22.11 -20.13
C THR A 459 -12.17 23.16 -19.03
N THR A 460 -11.61 22.95 -17.83
CA THR A 460 -11.63 23.95 -16.76
C THR A 460 -10.38 24.83 -16.85
N PHE A 461 -10.59 26.14 -17.03
CA PHE A 461 -9.54 27.13 -17.10
C PHE A 461 -9.48 27.99 -15.84
N ILE A 462 -8.28 28.28 -15.36
CA ILE A 462 -7.97 29.22 -14.29
C ILE A 462 -6.83 30.11 -14.80
N ASN A 463 -7.04 31.43 -14.79
CA ASN A 463 -6.06 32.41 -15.28
C ASN A 463 -5.54 32.08 -16.70
N GLY A 464 -6.44 31.67 -17.60
CA GLY A 464 -6.10 31.38 -19.01
C GLY A 464 -5.40 30.04 -19.26
N LYS A 465 -5.10 29.25 -18.22
CA LYS A 465 -4.50 27.91 -18.34
C LYS A 465 -5.47 26.83 -17.90
N ASN A 466 -5.50 25.70 -18.59
CA ASN A 466 -6.26 24.56 -18.12
C ASN A 466 -5.58 23.85 -16.92
N ILE A 467 -6.33 23.02 -16.21
CA ILE A 467 -5.84 22.38 -14.99
C ILE A 467 -4.60 21.52 -15.24
N LYS A 468 -4.51 20.81 -16.37
CA LYS A 468 -3.34 20.01 -16.72
C LYS A 468 -2.09 20.85 -16.99
N GLU A 469 -2.25 21.97 -17.65
CA GLU A 469 -1.16 22.93 -17.89
C GLU A 469 -0.64 23.48 -16.57
N ILE A 470 -1.55 23.82 -15.63
CA ILE A 470 -1.17 24.27 -14.30
C ILE A 470 -0.41 23.16 -13.55
N GLU A 471 -0.89 21.92 -13.59
CA GLU A 471 -0.23 20.80 -12.92
C GLU A 471 1.14 20.45 -13.56
N SER A 472 1.29 20.64 -14.87
CA SER A 472 2.52 20.30 -15.60
C SER A 472 3.74 21.12 -15.16
N VAL A 473 3.53 22.33 -14.62
CA VAL A 473 4.61 23.18 -14.09
C VAL A 473 5.43 22.44 -13.03
N LEU A 474 4.78 21.63 -12.20
CA LEU A 474 5.48 20.83 -11.17
C LEU A 474 6.35 19.70 -11.73
N SER A 475 6.24 19.39 -13.01
CA SER A 475 7.10 18.37 -13.65
C SER A 475 8.57 18.78 -13.70
N ASN A 476 8.84 20.08 -13.64
CA ASN A 476 10.19 20.66 -13.64
C ASN A 476 10.85 20.60 -12.26
N HIS A 477 10.11 20.21 -11.21
CA HIS A 477 10.60 20.19 -9.84
C HIS A 477 10.52 18.78 -9.25
N ASN A 478 11.63 18.30 -8.71
CA ASN A 478 11.68 16.96 -8.11
C ASN A 478 11.30 17.01 -6.62
N LYS A 479 10.03 16.66 -6.31
CA LYS A 479 9.54 16.58 -4.92
C LYS A 479 10.27 15.55 -4.04
N ARG A 480 11.11 14.67 -4.63
CA ARG A 480 11.83 13.60 -3.92
C ARG A 480 13.22 14.01 -3.50
N THR A 481 13.71 15.16 -3.96
CA THR A 481 15.00 15.70 -3.55
C THR A 481 15.10 15.83 -2.03
N CYS A 482 16.29 15.62 -1.48
CA CYS A 482 16.65 15.93 -0.11
C CYS A 482 17.68 17.09 -0.04
N HIS A 483 17.75 17.91 -1.08
CA HIS A 483 18.53 19.15 -1.11
C HIS A 483 17.62 20.33 -0.74
N TYR A 484 18.03 21.15 0.24
CA TYR A 484 17.21 22.20 0.83
C TYR A 484 16.68 23.20 -0.21
N GLU A 485 17.55 23.83 -0.98
CA GLU A 485 17.14 24.83 -1.97
C GLU A 485 16.25 24.24 -3.08
N LYS A 486 16.61 23.05 -3.60
CA LYS A 486 15.80 22.38 -4.62
C LYS A 486 14.40 22.06 -4.08
N PHE A 487 14.29 21.63 -2.82
CA PHE A 487 12.98 21.31 -2.21
C PHE A 487 12.21 22.57 -1.82
N LYS A 488 12.86 23.61 -1.33
CA LYS A 488 12.25 24.92 -1.04
C LYS A 488 11.62 25.53 -2.30
N ASN A 489 12.34 25.53 -3.41
CA ASN A 489 11.85 25.99 -4.70
C ASN A 489 10.64 25.17 -5.19
N TYR A 490 10.67 23.84 -5.01
CA TYR A 490 9.48 23.00 -5.25
C TYR A 490 8.29 23.45 -4.39
N LEU A 491 8.49 23.78 -3.10
CA LEU A 491 7.41 24.22 -2.21
C LEU A 491 6.83 25.57 -2.61
N ILE A 492 7.65 26.54 -3.01
CA ILE A 492 7.20 27.84 -3.50
C ILE A 492 6.26 27.67 -4.68
N GLU A 493 6.68 26.93 -5.71
CA GLU A 493 5.84 26.67 -6.87
C GLU A 493 4.60 25.82 -6.50
N LYS A 494 4.77 24.82 -5.65
CA LYS A 494 3.66 23.96 -5.19
C LYS A 494 2.59 24.74 -4.44
N ASN A 495 2.96 25.62 -3.54
CA ASN A 495 2.00 26.41 -2.75
C ASN A 495 1.28 27.43 -3.63
N LYS A 496 1.99 28.09 -4.55
CA LYS A 496 1.39 28.98 -5.56
C LYS A 496 0.32 28.25 -6.39
N LEU A 497 0.64 27.07 -6.91
CA LEU A 497 -0.29 26.27 -7.70
C LEU A 497 -1.43 25.69 -6.86
N ASN A 498 -1.17 25.34 -5.60
CA ASN A 498 -2.19 24.81 -4.71
C ASN A 498 -3.35 25.79 -4.50
N LEU A 499 -3.09 27.10 -4.37
CA LEU A 499 -4.15 28.11 -4.23
C LEU A 499 -5.13 28.07 -5.42
N LEU A 500 -4.61 27.91 -6.64
CA LEU A 500 -5.42 27.78 -7.85
C LEU A 500 -6.18 26.45 -7.89
N LEU A 501 -5.48 25.37 -7.54
CA LEU A 501 -6.00 24.00 -7.67
C LEU A 501 -6.96 23.61 -6.53
N PHE A 502 -6.88 24.22 -5.35
CA PHE A 502 -7.80 23.93 -4.25
C PHE A 502 -9.24 24.21 -4.64
N SER A 503 -9.56 25.38 -5.21
CA SER A 503 -10.90 25.74 -5.67
C SER A 503 -11.50 24.75 -6.67
N HIS A 504 -10.66 24.11 -7.47
CA HIS A 504 -11.08 23.08 -8.42
C HIS A 504 -11.30 21.71 -7.73
N TYR A 505 -10.32 21.22 -6.96
CA TYR A 505 -10.34 19.86 -6.41
C TYR A 505 -11.16 19.71 -5.10
N GLU A 506 -11.49 20.81 -4.43
CA GLU A 506 -12.42 20.83 -3.29
C GLU A 506 -13.88 20.55 -3.71
N LYS A 507 -14.21 20.70 -4.99
CA LYS A 507 -15.55 20.39 -5.51
C LYS A 507 -15.97 18.97 -5.13
N THR A 508 -17.20 18.81 -4.68
CA THR A 508 -17.78 17.52 -4.26
C THR A 508 -17.79 16.47 -5.37
N PHE A 509 -17.71 16.91 -6.62
CA PHE A 509 -17.68 16.07 -7.82
C PHE A 509 -16.64 14.95 -7.75
N PHE A 510 -15.37 15.27 -7.44
CA PHE A 510 -14.28 14.29 -7.38
C PHE A 510 -14.51 13.24 -6.28
N ARG A 511 -15.02 13.68 -5.12
CA ARG A 511 -15.37 12.81 -3.99
C ARG A 511 -16.55 11.91 -4.30
N LYS A 512 -17.57 12.41 -5.05
CA LYS A 512 -18.69 11.61 -5.56
C LYS A 512 -18.23 10.51 -6.52
N LEU A 513 -17.33 10.81 -7.47
CA LEU A 513 -16.74 9.81 -8.37
C LEU A 513 -15.96 8.72 -7.60
N LYS A 514 -15.23 9.12 -6.54
CA LYS A 514 -14.52 8.19 -5.68
C LYS A 514 -15.48 7.24 -4.93
N LEU A 515 -16.58 7.76 -4.38
CA LEU A 515 -17.61 6.94 -3.73
C LEU A 515 -18.27 5.99 -4.75
N ASN A 516 -18.64 6.48 -5.93
CA ASN A 516 -19.26 5.67 -6.98
C ASN A 516 -18.31 4.53 -7.43
N ARG A 517 -17.01 4.80 -7.56
CA ARG A 517 -16.01 3.76 -7.88
C ARG A 517 -15.96 2.69 -6.78
N TYR A 518 -16.00 3.08 -5.51
CA TYR A 518 -16.06 2.14 -4.40
C TYR A 518 -17.31 1.25 -4.48
N ILE A 519 -18.51 1.84 -4.64
CA ILE A 519 -19.78 1.12 -4.74
C ILE A 519 -19.75 0.14 -5.93
N ASN A 520 -19.31 0.59 -7.09
CA ASN A 520 -19.22 -0.27 -8.26
C ASN A 520 -18.19 -1.40 -8.08
N THR A 521 -17.09 -1.16 -7.33
CA THR A 521 -16.13 -2.21 -6.99
C THR A 521 -16.77 -3.28 -6.13
N GLN A 522 -17.52 -2.89 -5.09
CA GLN A 522 -18.24 -3.85 -4.25
C GLN A 522 -19.29 -4.66 -5.04
N LYS A 523 -20.03 -3.99 -5.93
CA LYS A 523 -21.01 -4.66 -6.83
C LYS A 523 -20.31 -5.67 -7.76
N SER A 524 -19.18 -5.30 -8.38
CA SER A 524 -18.42 -6.18 -9.27
C SER A 524 -17.87 -7.41 -8.53
N GLU A 525 -17.30 -7.20 -7.34
CA GLU A 525 -16.77 -8.28 -6.50
C GLU A 525 -17.88 -9.23 -6.02
N SER A 526 -19.02 -8.70 -5.60
CA SER A 526 -20.19 -9.53 -5.21
C SER A 526 -20.76 -10.31 -6.41
N LYS A 527 -20.82 -9.69 -7.60
CA LYS A 527 -21.25 -10.37 -8.84
C LYS A 527 -20.26 -11.48 -9.24
N MET A 528 -18.96 -11.23 -9.09
CA MET A 528 -17.93 -12.24 -9.34
C MET A 528 -18.15 -13.47 -8.45
N ILE A 529 -18.31 -13.28 -7.14
CA ILE A 529 -18.58 -14.39 -6.20
C ILE A 529 -19.88 -15.11 -6.58
N LYS A 530 -20.97 -14.38 -6.83
CA LYS A 530 -22.26 -15.01 -7.23
C LYS A 530 -22.11 -15.87 -8.49
N ASN A 531 -21.38 -15.40 -9.49
CA ASN A 531 -21.15 -16.13 -10.73
C ASN A 531 -20.22 -17.33 -10.52
N PHE A 532 -19.22 -17.21 -9.65
CA PHE A 532 -18.34 -18.29 -9.24
C PHE A 532 -19.13 -19.39 -8.53
N THR A 533 -19.95 -19.03 -7.53
CA THR A 533 -20.82 -19.96 -6.81
C THR A 533 -21.78 -20.68 -7.75
N LYS A 534 -22.44 -19.93 -8.67
CA LYS A 534 -23.32 -20.54 -9.69
C LYS A 534 -22.60 -21.56 -10.58
N LYS A 535 -21.29 -21.36 -10.85
CA LYS A 535 -20.53 -22.22 -11.75
C LYS A 535 -19.99 -23.46 -11.05
N PHE A 536 -19.51 -23.34 -9.83
CA PHE A 536 -18.78 -24.41 -9.15
C PHE A 536 -19.53 -25.04 -7.97
N GLY A 537 -20.40 -24.30 -7.26
CA GLY A 537 -21.16 -24.74 -6.10
C GLY A 537 -20.99 -23.84 -4.89
N GLU A 538 -21.63 -24.19 -3.78
CA GLU A 538 -21.68 -23.43 -2.54
C GLU A 538 -20.37 -23.58 -1.72
N PRO A 539 -20.08 -22.66 -0.76
CA PRO A 539 -18.85 -22.68 0.03
C PRO A 539 -18.60 -23.98 0.81
N ASN A 540 -19.66 -24.69 1.21
CA ASN A 540 -19.53 -25.93 1.96
C ASN A 540 -19.12 -27.13 1.07
N ASP A 541 -19.32 -27.03 -0.24
CA ASP A 541 -19.08 -28.13 -1.19
C ASP A 541 -17.72 -28.05 -1.87
N ILE A 542 -17.02 -26.92 -1.69
CA ILE A 542 -15.84 -26.56 -2.47
C ILE A 542 -14.63 -26.26 -1.60
N ILE A 543 -13.46 -26.63 -2.10
CA ILE A 543 -12.17 -26.17 -1.64
C ILE A 543 -11.52 -25.35 -2.75
N ILE A 544 -11.02 -24.18 -2.41
CA ILE A 544 -10.25 -23.33 -3.31
C ILE A 544 -8.76 -23.54 -3.05
N ALA A 545 -8.02 -23.93 -4.08
CA ALA A 545 -6.57 -24.00 -4.12
C ALA A 545 -6.05 -22.86 -5.02
N MET A 546 -5.61 -21.76 -4.44
CA MET A 546 -5.18 -20.57 -5.15
C MET A 546 -3.67 -20.48 -5.23
N GLY A 547 -3.15 -20.14 -6.39
CA GLY A 547 -1.73 -19.89 -6.61
C GLY A 547 -1.16 -18.86 -5.64
N ASP A 548 0.10 -19.02 -5.27
CA ASP A 548 0.80 -18.18 -4.30
C ASP A 548 1.39 -16.92 -4.92
N TYR A 549 1.10 -16.64 -6.20
CA TYR A 549 1.56 -15.44 -6.88
C TYR A 549 1.30 -14.18 -6.06
N ASP A 550 2.38 -13.53 -5.66
CA ASP A 550 2.34 -12.29 -4.90
C ASP A 550 3.54 -11.40 -5.27
N LYS A 551 3.37 -10.08 -5.16
CA LYS A 551 4.45 -9.11 -5.41
C LYS A 551 5.65 -9.27 -4.47
N GLY A 552 5.45 -9.88 -3.30
CA GLY A 552 6.52 -10.14 -2.34
C GLY A 552 7.50 -11.25 -2.74
N SER A 553 7.23 -12.00 -3.82
CA SER A 553 8.21 -12.96 -4.32
C SER A 553 9.39 -12.22 -4.95
N ASN A 554 10.60 -12.53 -4.51
CA ASN A 554 11.87 -11.90 -4.93
C ASN A 554 12.15 -11.94 -6.45
N HIS A 555 11.33 -12.66 -7.22
CA HIS A 555 11.48 -12.83 -8.67
C HIS A 555 10.70 -11.82 -9.52
N MET A 556 9.87 -10.95 -8.89
CA MET A 556 8.95 -10.05 -9.58
C MET A 556 9.27 -8.57 -9.38
N ASN A 557 10.55 -8.25 -9.15
CA ASN A 557 11.01 -6.87 -8.97
C ASN A 557 10.66 -6.01 -10.20
N GLY A 558 10.05 -4.85 -9.94
CA GLY A 558 9.68 -3.88 -10.98
C GLY A 558 8.28 -4.04 -11.56
N LEU A 559 7.51 -5.08 -11.20
CA LEU A 559 6.12 -5.22 -11.59
C LEU A 559 5.17 -4.49 -10.63
N GLU A 560 4.02 -4.07 -11.17
CA GLU A 560 2.96 -3.46 -10.37
C GLU A 560 2.40 -4.43 -9.32
N PRO A 561 1.92 -3.93 -8.15
CA PRO A 561 1.29 -4.77 -7.15
C PRO A 561 0.08 -5.49 -7.74
N THR A 562 -0.03 -6.78 -7.44
CA THR A 562 -1.21 -7.57 -7.78
C THR A 562 -2.27 -7.45 -6.67
N ILE A 563 -3.52 -7.74 -7.02
CA ILE A 563 -4.63 -7.76 -6.07
C ILE A 563 -4.96 -9.17 -5.57
N CYS A 564 -4.03 -10.11 -5.72
CA CYS A 564 -4.22 -11.53 -5.38
C CYS A 564 -4.58 -11.73 -3.90
N LYS A 565 -3.87 -11.10 -2.97
CA LYS A 565 -4.21 -11.12 -1.53
C LYS A 565 -5.65 -10.68 -1.27
N LYS A 566 -6.12 -9.66 -2.00
CA LYS A 566 -7.50 -9.19 -1.87
C LYS A 566 -8.53 -10.25 -2.32
N PHE A 567 -8.26 -10.96 -3.41
CA PHE A 567 -9.15 -12.04 -3.86
C PHE A 567 -9.21 -13.19 -2.87
N ARG A 568 -8.09 -13.60 -2.29
CA ARG A 568 -8.07 -14.59 -1.19
C ARG A 568 -9.01 -14.17 -0.06
N LYS A 569 -8.91 -12.90 0.38
CA LYS A 569 -9.80 -12.35 1.42
C LYS A 569 -11.25 -12.31 0.98
N ILE A 570 -11.55 -12.00 -0.28
CA ILE A 570 -12.92 -11.97 -0.82
C ILE A 570 -13.54 -13.37 -0.78
N PHE A 571 -12.82 -14.42 -1.21
CA PHE A 571 -13.31 -15.81 -1.16
C PHE A 571 -13.49 -16.29 0.28
N LYS A 572 -12.53 -16.04 1.17
CA LYS A 572 -12.66 -16.36 2.59
C LYS A 572 -13.87 -15.67 3.24
N ASN A 573 -14.07 -14.37 2.97
CA ASN A 573 -15.22 -13.61 3.48
C ASN A 573 -16.55 -14.11 2.92
N ALA A 574 -16.55 -14.76 1.77
CA ALA A 574 -17.71 -15.43 1.19
C ALA A 574 -17.92 -16.85 1.75
N GLY A 575 -17.08 -17.30 2.69
CA GLY A 575 -17.19 -18.60 3.36
C GLY A 575 -16.42 -19.75 2.72
N PHE A 576 -15.69 -19.51 1.62
CA PHE A 576 -14.93 -20.57 0.95
C PHE A 576 -13.63 -20.91 1.71
N ARG A 577 -13.39 -22.19 1.94
CA ARG A 577 -12.09 -22.70 2.43
C ARG A 577 -11.04 -22.48 1.34
N THR A 578 -10.07 -21.60 1.61
CA THR A 578 -9.08 -21.17 0.62
C THR A 578 -7.67 -21.51 1.10
N TYR A 579 -6.92 -22.27 0.29
CA TYR A 579 -5.55 -22.68 0.51
C TYR A 579 -4.64 -22.11 -0.56
N LEU A 580 -3.33 -22.06 -0.29
CA LEU A 580 -2.30 -21.72 -1.27
C LEU A 580 -1.74 -22.99 -1.93
N VAL A 581 -1.35 -22.82 -3.19
CA VAL A 581 -0.58 -23.80 -3.95
C VAL A 581 0.66 -23.10 -4.51
N ASN A 582 1.82 -23.72 -4.35
CA ASN A 582 3.05 -23.21 -4.96
C ASN A 582 2.97 -23.40 -6.49
N GLU A 583 3.16 -22.31 -7.26
CA GLU A 583 3.02 -22.28 -8.71
C GLU A 583 4.28 -22.73 -9.48
N PHE A 584 5.30 -23.27 -8.79
CA PHE A 584 6.55 -23.62 -9.43
C PHE A 584 6.33 -24.55 -10.64
N ARG A 585 6.76 -24.11 -11.82
CA ARG A 585 6.65 -24.77 -13.14
C ARG A 585 5.23 -25.01 -13.67
N THR A 586 4.15 -24.66 -12.98
CA THR A 586 2.78 -24.94 -13.44
C THR A 586 2.46 -24.35 -14.81
N SER A 587 3.04 -23.18 -15.15
CA SER A 587 2.87 -22.55 -16.46
C SER A 587 3.96 -22.92 -17.49
N LYS A 588 4.99 -23.65 -17.08
CA LYS A 588 6.11 -24.04 -17.97
C LYS A 588 6.01 -25.44 -18.53
N LEU A 589 5.36 -26.33 -17.80
CA LEU A 589 5.20 -27.72 -18.20
C LEU A 589 3.84 -27.95 -18.81
N CYS A 590 3.77 -28.73 -19.88
CA CYS A 590 2.52 -29.19 -20.47
C CYS A 590 1.73 -30.01 -19.44
N ASN A 591 0.44 -29.74 -19.28
CA ASN A 591 -0.42 -30.47 -18.35
C ASN A 591 -0.68 -31.93 -18.74
N CYS A 592 -0.36 -32.31 -19.98
CA CYS A 592 -0.56 -33.64 -20.53
C CYS A 592 0.71 -34.48 -20.47
N CYS A 593 1.81 -34.06 -21.12
CA CYS A 593 3.04 -34.80 -21.24
C CYS A 593 4.17 -34.36 -20.32
N HIS A 594 3.98 -33.27 -19.54
CA HIS A 594 4.95 -32.68 -18.64
C HIS A 594 6.25 -32.16 -19.29
N ASN A 595 6.31 -32.08 -20.62
CA ASN A 595 7.43 -31.47 -21.34
C ASN A 595 7.36 -29.94 -21.27
N GLU A 596 8.49 -29.27 -21.45
CA GLU A 596 8.57 -27.81 -21.39
C GLU A 596 7.88 -27.17 -22.60
N ILE A 597 7.01 -26.21 -22.35
CA ILE A 597 6.34 -25.37 -23.33
C ILE A 597 6.81 -23.93 -23.23
N LYS A 598 6.94 -23.25 -24.37
CA LYS A 598 7.48 -21.88 -24.45
C LYS A 598 6.61 -20.96 -25.29
N PRO A 599 6.67 -19.63 -25.03
CA PRO A 599 6.04 -18.66 -25.90
C PRO A 599 6.66 -18.70 -27.31
N PHE A 600 5.83 -18.69 -28.34
CA PHE A 600 6.27 -18.81 -29.73
C PHE A 600 5.83 -17.64 -30.62
N MET A 601 4.81 -16.87 -30.20
CA MET A 601 4.31 -15.74 -30.97
C MET A 601 4.88 -14.41 -30.53
N ILE A 602 5.18 -13.55 -31.49
CA ILE A 602 5.67 -12.19 -31.30
C ILE A 602 4.69 -11.23 -31.95
N ARG A 603 4.37 -10.12 -31.27
CA ARG A 603 3.57 -9.04 -31.84
C ARG A 603 4.22 -7.68 -31.58
N GLN A 604 3.78 -6.66 -32.33
CA GLN A 604 4.16 -5.29 -32.04
C GLN A 604 3.59 -4.83 -30.70
N CYS A 605 4.38 -4.07 -29.94
CA CYS A 605 3.92 -3.48 -28.69
C CYS A 605 2.85 -2.40 -28.94
N HIS A 606 1.82 -2.37 -28.12
CA HIS A 606 0.73 -1.37 -28.24
C HIS A 606 0.95 -0.11 -27.39
N LYS A 607 2.06 -0.01 -26.67
CA LYS A 607 2.37 1.18 -25.89
C LYS A 607 2.82 2.31 -26.83
N PRO A 608 2.27 3.54 -26.73
CA PRO A 608 2.57 4.64 -27.66
C PRO A 608 4.07 4.89 -27.88
N ASN A 609 4.84 4.89 -26.81
CA ASN A 609 6.31 5.11 -26.90
C ASN A 609 7.04 3.93 -27.54
N ASP A 610 6.58 2.69 -27.30
CA ASP A 610 7.17 1.48 -27.85
C ASP A 610 6.78 1.27 -29.33
N ILE A 611 5.62 1.82 -29.77
CA ILE A 611 5.20 1.82 -31.20
C ILE A 611 6.15 2.67 -32.02
N LYS A 612 6.56 3.85 -31.52
CA LYS A 612 7.48 4.76 -32.22
C LYS A 612 8.83 4.13 -32.56
N VAL A 613 9.28 3.16 -31.75
CA VAL A 613 10.52 2.43 -31.92
C VAL A 613 10.33 1.00 -32.47
N ASN A 614 9.15 0.70 -33.02
CA ASN A 614 8.81 -0.62 -33.62
C ASN A 614 9.10 -1.83 -32.69
N LYS A 615 8.93 -1.67 -31.38
CA LYS A 615 9.26 -2.69 -30.41
C LYS A 615 8.34 -3.89 -30.49
N LYS A 616 8.91 -5.05 -30.71
CA LYS A 616 8.21 -6.34 -30.70
C LYS A 616 8.20 -6.93 -29.29
N ILE A 617 7.10 -7.54 -28.90
CA ILE A 617 6.93 -8.21 -27.61
C ILE A 617 6.42 -9.64 -27.80
N THR A 618 6.89 -10.54 -26.96
CA THR A 618 6.45 -11.93 -26.93
C THR A 618 5.06 -12.04 -26.30
N ILE A 619 4.19 -12.85 -26.88
CA ILE A 619 2.87 -13.17 -26.33
C ILE A 619 3.02 -14.26 -25.29
N ASN A 620 3.07 -13.87 -24.01
CA ASN A 620 3.26 -14.82 -22.90
C ASN A 620 2.01 -15.66 -22.55
N GLY A 621 0.86 -15.35 -23.13
CA GLY A 621 -0.40 -16.07 -22.88
C GLY A 621 -0.62 -17.31 -23.75
N LEU A 622 0.18 -17.48 -24.80
CA LEU A 622 0.14 -18.62 -25.72
C LEU A 622 1.48 -19.34 -25.71
N LEU A 623 1.45 -20.64 -25.46
CA LEU A 623 2.63 -21.50 -25.35
C LEU A 623 2.53 -22.67 -26.34
N SER A 624 3.67 -23.16 -26.82
CA SER A 624 3.74 -24.31 -27.69
C SER A 624 4.91 -25.21 -27.32
N HIS A 625 4.82 -26.49 -27.71
CA HIS A 625 5.97 -27.39 -27.77
C HIS A 625 6.94 -26.93 -28.86
N GLN A 626 8.23 -27.09 -28.63
CA GLN A 626 9.26 -26.70 -29.61
C GLN A 626 9.62 -27.84 -30.59
N GLU A 627 9.16 -29.07 -30.30
CA GLU A 627 9.42 -30.26 -31.12
C GLU A 627 8.10 -30.89 -31.55
N ASP A 628 7.98 -31.24 -32.83
CA ASP A 628 6.73 -31.74 -33.47
C ASP A 628 6.33 -33.19 -33.08
N LYS A 629 7.04 -33.83 -32.15
CA LYS A 629 6.88 -35.25 -31.80
C LYS A 629 5.84 -35.53 -30.70
N HIS A 630 5.04 -34.57 -30.29
CA HIS A 630 4.12 -34.74 -29.15
C HIS A 630 2.67 -34.93 -29.62
N LYS A 631 1.99 -35.95 -29.03
CA LYS A 631 0.54 -36.21 -29.22
C LYS A 631 -0.38 -35.21 -28.45
N CYS A 632 0.17 -34.10 -27.95
CA CYS A 632 -0.56 -33.08 -27.16
C CYS A 632 -1.08 -31.97 -28.06
N GLU A 633 -1.96 -31.09 -27.49
CA GLU A 633 -2.36 -29.83 -28.13
C GLU A 633 -1.11 -29.05 -28.53
N ILE A 634 -1.05 -28.56 -29.76
CA ILE A 634 0.08 -27.81 -30.31
C ILE A 634 0.19 -26.45 -29.61
N ILE A 635 -0.94 -25.82 -29.30
CA ILE A 635 -1.03 -24.50 -28.70
C ILE A 635 -1.77 -24.56 -27.35
N HIS A 636 -1.13 -24.10 -26.30
CA HIS A 636 -1.69 -24.04 -24.97
C HIS A 636 -2.02 -22.58 -24.56
N ASN A 637 -3.20 -22.35 -24.02
CA ASN A 637 -3.44 -21.16 -23.21
C ASN A 637 -2.70 -21.34 -21.87
N ARG A 638 -1.82 -20.40 -21.53
CA ARG A 638 -0.93 -20.47 -20.37
C ARG A 638 -1.70 -20.66 -19.05
N ASP A 639 -2.77 -19.89 -18.84
CA ASP A 639 -3.52 -19.87 -17.58
C ASP A 639 -4.38 -21.13 -17.46
N LYS A 640 -4.95 -21.64 -18.60
CA LYS A 640 -5.63 -22.94 -18.67
C LYS A 640 -4.69 -24.07 -18.29
N ASN A 641 -3.49 -24.07 -18.87
CA ASN A 641 -2.46 -25.08 -18.59
C ASN A 641 -2.01 -25.04 -17.12
N ALA A 642 -1.79 -23.84 -16.58
CA ALA A 642 -1.40 -23.66 -15.19
C ALA A 642 -2.45 -24.23 -14.23
N VAL A 643 -3.73 -23.92 -14.44
CA VAL A 643 -4.83 -24.43 -13.61
C VAL A 643 -4.95 -25.95 -13.69
N GLN A 644 -4.77 -26.56 -14.87
CA GLN A 644 -4.79 -28.00 -15.03
C GLN A 644 -3.63 -28.67 -14.26
N ASN A 645 -2.43 -28.09 -14.34
CA ASN A 645 -1.29 -28.56 -13.55
C ASN A 645 -1.53 -28.40 -12.03
N MET A 646 -2.14 -27.29 -11.60
CA MET A 646 -2.51 -27.10 -10.20
C MET A 646 -3.54 -28.14 -9.73
N LEU A 647 -4.54 -28.46 -10.57
CA LEU A 647 -5.51 -29.55 -10.28
C LEU A 647 -4.81 -30.90 -10.12
N ASN A 648 -3.85 -31.21 -10.99
CA ASN A 648 -3.07 -32.42 -10.90
C ASN A 648 -2.23 -32.45 -9.60
N ILE A 649 -1.60 -31.33 -9.23
CA ILE A 649 -0.85 -31.21 -7.97
C ILE A 649 -1.75 -31.47 -6.76
N VAL A 650 -2.91 -30.80 -6.67
CA VAL A 650 -3.82 -30.94 -5.53
C VAL A 650 -4.41 -32.35 -5.49
N LYS A 651 -4.76 -32.94 -6.63
CA LYS A 651 -5.22 -34.32 -6.71
C LYS A 651 -4.17 -35.31 -6.17
N ASN A 652 -2.90 -35.15 -6.55
CA ASN A 652 -1.81 -35.98 -6.02
C ASN A 652 -1.61 -35.82 -4.51
N ILE A 653 -1.69 -34.60 -3.99
CA ILE A 653 -1.62 -34.34 -2.54
C ILE A 653 -2.76 -35.10 -1.82
N PHE A 654 -3.96 -35.10 -2.39
CA PHE A 654 -5.13 -35.77 -1.79
C PHE A 654 -5.07 -37.29 -1.86
N THR A 655 -4.47 -37.86 -2.94
CA THR A 655 -4.40 -39.30 -3.14
C THR A 655 -3.14 -39.95 -2.53
N ILE A 656 -1.97 -39.31 -2.71
CA ILE A 656 -0.65 -39.86 -2.39
C ILE A 656 -0.01 -39.13 -1.19
N GLY A 657 -0.56 -38.00 -0.76
CA GLY A 657 0.01 -37.16 0.31
C GLY A 657 1.23 -36.33 -0.11
N LYS A 658 1.62 -36.42 -1.38
CA LYS A 658 2.83 -35.75 -1.90
C LYS A 658 2.55 -34.95 -3.16
N ARG A 659 3.29 -33.84 -3.30
CA ARG A 659 3.38 -33.06 -4.53
C ARG A 659 4.23 -33.85 -5.55
N PRO A 660 3.87 -33.89 -6.86
CA PRO A 660 4.70 -34.51 -7.88
C PRO A 660 6.10 -33.86 -7.97
N ASP A 661 7.15 -34.66 -8.07
CA ASP A 661 8.55 -34.23 -8.04
C ASP A 661 8.89 -33.21 -9.13
N ILE A 662 8.28 -33.34 -10.32
CA ILE A 662 8.46 -32.43 -11.46
C ILE A 662 8.05 -30.96 -11.14
N PHE A 663 7.17 -30.77 -10.15
CA PHE A 663 6.75 -29.45 -9.65
C PHE A 663 7.45 -29.05 -8.36
N THR A 664 8.43 -29.82 -7.88
CA THR A 664 9.17 -29.54 -6.65
C THR A 664 10.47 -28.80 -6.98
N ARG A 665 10.85 -27.82 -6.13
CA ARG A 665 12.17 -27.18 -6.22
C ARG A 665 13.18 -28.11 -5.56
N ILE A 666 14.13 -28.63 -6.31
CA ILE A 666 15.29 -29.28 -5.75
C ILE A 666 16.14 -28.17 -5.10
N HIS A 667 16.24 -28.17 -3.79
CA HIS A 667 17.21 -27.34 -3.07
C HIS A 667 18.59 -27.97 -3.29
N THR A 668 19.30 -27.51 -4.35
CA THR A 668 20.75 -27.74 -4.53
C THR A 668 21.52 -26.64 -3.82
#